data_989b385ac0d8f3b5a295f04e93c46f61
#
_entry.id   989b385ac0d8f3b5a295f04e93c46f61
#
_cell.length_a   1.000
_cell.length_b   1.000
_cell.length_c   1.000
_cell.angle_alpha   90.00
_cell.angle_beta   90.00
_cell.angle_gamma   90.00
#
_symmetry.space_group_name_H-M   'P 1'
#
loop_
_entity.id
_entity.type
_entity.pdbx_description
1 polymer ?
#
loop_
_entity_poly.entity_id
_entity_poly.type
_entity_poly.pdbx_seq_one_letter_code
_entity_poly.pdbx_strand_id
1 'polypeptide(L)'
;MDKLKMQTLDGVQRNIDKIAVLFPNCITEKMATDGGILHAIDFDKLRQELSSEIVEGREERYQFTWPDKKKAILLANSPINATLRPCREESVDFDNTQNLYIEGDNLDVLKCLKETYLGKVKMIYIDPPYNTGKDFVYNDDYMQNVKSYIDNSGQLDYVGNQLEPNLESNGRFHTDWLNMIYPRIKISKDLLADDGIMFVSIDEHEISNLKKILTEIFGDSCYIGTLIIQTATDNNPGQIKIEHEYMLCICKNRNTLRNWENNKEETKYIQTEYERLKKIYCDDCEKIQDGLRIYIKKNSKLLKGITHYDNVDSKGVFHDGDIANTAFGGYEYDLIHPVTKKVCKMPEKGFRFPWDTMKRMLEEDNILFGKDETTLPKPKNRLEDVKDKLRSVIYEDGRSSTKRFELLMARDIFQNPKSDTILARLIEFICKDGDIVLDFFSGSGTTAEAVFNLALKDIKLKFILVQLQENLDESIKVATSKAKKTMTNAINFLDSIKKPHLITEIGKERIRSAGKQALEEYKRKRINLITNSEYKTFDIGFRVLKLDSSNMEDIYYSPAEYNQQTLFAKTESVKSDRTSEDLLFQVMLELGATLDSKIEQIEIKGKTIYNVATNYLVACFDNEIDDSVVTAIAKMQPQYAVFRDSSMADDSTVTNFEQIFKTYSPNTVTKVL
;
A
#
# COMPACT_ATOMS: atom_id res chain seq x y z
N MET A 1 -17.58 12.52 -30.37
CA MET A 1 -16.65 11.83 -29.43
C MET A 1 -16.71 12.53 -28.09
N ASP A 2 -16.75 11.76 -27.02
CA ASP A 2 -16.74 12.37 -25.67
C ASP A 2 -15.33 12.83 -25.32
N LYS A 3 -15.25 14.07 -24.82
CA LYS A 3 -13.98 14.67 -24.40
C LYS A 3 -13.60 14.22 -22.98
N LEU A 4 -12.36 13.86 -22.76
CA LEU A 4 -11.82 13.58 -21.44
C LEU A 4 -11.73 14.88 -20.63
N LYS A 5 -12.10 14.83 -19.34
CA LYS A 5 -12.09 16.02 -18.47
C LYS A 5 -10.67 16.42 -18.03
N MET A 6 -9.71 15.49 -18.10
CA MET A 6 -8.31 15.66 -17.73
C MET A 6 -8.11 16.27 -16.33
N GLN A 7 -9.00 15.88 -15.43
CA GLN A 7 -9.11 16.36 -14.05
C GLN A 7 -9.53 15.18 -13.17
N THR A 8 -9.07 15.12 -11.92
CA THR A 8 -9.52 14.08 -10.98
C THR A 8 -11.00 14.22 -10.69
N LEU A 9 -11.67 13.11 -10.35
CA LEU A 9 -13.11 13.13 -10.12
C LEU A 9 -13.49 13.96 -8.89
N ASP A 10 -14.59 14.71 -9.04
CA ASP A 10 -15.21 15.42 -7.92
C ASP A 10 -15.83 14.42 -6.94
N GLY A 11 -15.27 14.37 -5.73
CA GLY A 11 -15.76 13.48 -4.66
C GLY A 11 -17.17 13.84 -4.17
N VAL A 12 -17.56 15.11 -4.27
CA VAL A 12 -18.91 15.57 -3.89
C VAL A 12 -19.91 15.06 -4.91
N GLN A 13 -19.65 15.27 -6.20
CA GLN A 13 -20.53 14.78 -7.27
C GLN A 13 -20.69 13.27 -7.21
N ARG A 14 -19.59 12.53 -6.99
CA ARG A 14 -19.64 11.06 -6.83
C ARG A 14 -20.51 10.62 -5.65
N ASN A 15 -20.52 11.36 -4.54
CA ASN A 15 -21.38 11.06 -3.39
C ASN A 15 -22.86 11.35 -3.73
N ILE A 16 -23.14 12.42 -4.47
CA ILE A 16 -24.49 12.74 -4.97
C ILE A 16 -24.97 11.62 -5.88
N ASP A 17 -24.16 11.15 -6.82
CA ASP A 17 -24.49 10.07 -7.75
C ASP A 17 -24.81 8.76 -7.01
N LYS A 18 -24.04 8.41 -5.96
CA LYS A 18 -24.32 7.25 -5.10
C LYS A 18 -25.67 7.37 -4.39
N ILE A 19 -25.99 8.55 -3.87
CA ILE A 19 -27.29 8.80 -3.23
C ILE A 19 -28.40 8.77 -4.27
N ALA A 20 -28.18 9.28 -5.48
CA ALA A 20 -29.14 9.23 -6.58
C ALA A 20 -29.53 7.80 -6.98
N VAL A 21 -28.59 6.87 -6.93
CA VAL A 21 -28.86 5.44 -7.19
C VAL A 21 -29.73 4.83 -6.11
N LEU A 22 -29.51 5.19 -4.83
CA LEU A 22 -30.26 4.64 -3.69
C LEU A 22 -31.61 5.32 -3.49
N PHE A 23 -31.67 6.64 -3.68
CA PHE A 23 -32.85 7.49 -3.44
C PHE A 23 -33.04 8.50 -4.58
N PRO A 24 -33.52 8.06 -5.79
CA PRO A 24 -33.62 8.94 -6.96
C PRO A 24 -34.54 10.14 -6.74
N ASN A 25 -35.59 9.98 -5.92
CA ASN A 25 -36.56 11.02 -5.57
C ASN A 25 -35.97 12.14 -4.68
N CYS A 26 -34.78 11.93 -4.09
CA CYS A 26 -34.10 12.92 -3.28
C CYS A 26 -33.15 13.82 -4.08
N ILE A 27 -33.10 13.65 -5.41
CA ILE A 27 -32.28 14.51 -6.27
C ILE A 27 -33.11 15.71 -6.73
N THR A 28 -32.48 16.87 -6.65
CA THR A 28 -33.06 18.15 -7.12
C THR A 28 -32.02 18.88 -7.98
N GLU A 29 -32.49 19.86 -8.73
CA GLU A 29 -31.64 20.70 -9.56
C GLU A 29 -31.39 22.05 -8.88
N LYS A 30 -30.15 22.49 -8.93
CA LYS A 30 -29.71 23.80 -8.44
C LYS A 30 -28.99 24.54 -9.54
N MET A 31 -29.29 25.80 -9.74
CA MET A 31 -28.51 26.65 -10.66
C MET A 31 -27.09 26.90 -10.06
N ALA A 32 -26.08 26.59 -10.85
CA ALA A 32 -24.70 26.95 -10.56
C ALA A 32 -24.45 28.45 -10.76
N THR A 33 -23.37 28.96 -10.24
CA THR A 33 -22.98 30.36 -10.37
C THR A 33 -22.65 30.77 -11.80
N ASP A 34 -22.33 29.83 -12.65
CA ASP A 34 -22.08 29.97 -14.10
C ASP A 34 -23.33 29.83 -15.00
N GLY A 35 -24.50 29.61 -14.37
CA GLY A 35 -25.78 29.41 -15.09
C GLY A 35 -26.05 27.96 -15.51
N GLY A 36 -25.15 27.01 -15.23
CA GLY A 36 -25.38 25.59 -15.44
C GLY A 36 -26.35 24.97 -14.42
N ILE A 37 -26.86 23.78 -14.72
CA ILE A 37 -27.70 23.01 -13.80
C ILE A 37 -26.82 22.01 -13.08
N LEU A 38 -26.80 22.06 -11.74
CA LEU A 38 -26.13 21.07 -10.89
C LEU A 38 -27.15 20.18 -10.18
N HIS A 39 -26.90 18.89 -10.17
CA HIS A 39 -27.64 17.98 -9.31
C HIS A 39 -27.24 18.19 -7.83
N ALA A 40 -28.24 18.32 -6.99
CA ALA A 40 -28.06 18.48 -5.54
C ALA A 40 -29.00 17.52 -4.80
N ILE A 41 -28.73 17.29 -3.52
CA ILE A 41 -29.56 16.45 -2.67
C ILE A 41 -30.57 17.33 -1.95
N ASP A 42 -31.87 16.97 -2.09
CA ASP A 42 -32.93 17.47 -1.25
C ASP A 42 -32.89 16.72 0.10
N PHE A 43 -32.28 17.35 1.09
CA PHE A 43 -32.12 16.75 2.40
C PHE A 43 -33.43 16.53 3.15
N ASP A 44 -34.49 17.30 2.84
CA ASP A 44 -35.79 17.12 3.49
C ASP A 44 -36.47 15.87 2.95
N LYS A 45 -36.38 15.59 1.65
CA LYS A 45 -36.85 14.34 1.06
C LYS A 45 -36.03 13.14 1.54
N LEU A 46 -34.71 13.25 1.56
CA LEU A 46 -33.85 12.19 2.07
C LEU A 46 -34.14 11.89 3.54
N ARG A 47 -34.45 12.92 4.34
CA ARG A 47 -34.87 12.78 5.73
C ARG A 47 -36.20 12.03 5.83
N GLN A 48 -37.18 12.30 4.94
CA GLN A 48 -38.44 11.58 4.91
C GLN A 48 -38.28 10.10 4.61
N GLU A 49 -37.42 9.76 3.66
CA GLU A 49 -37.10 8.35 3.32
C GLU A 49 -36.46 7.58 4.49
N LEU A 50 -35.74 8.28 5.38
CA LEU A 50 -35.01 7.70 6.51
C LEU A 50 -35.68 8.00 7.86
N SER A 51 -36.96 8.41 7.88
CA SER A 51 -37.63 9.00 9.06
C SER A 51 -37.65 8.12 10.31
N SER A 52 -37.64 6.80 10.18
CA SER A 52 -37.62 5.87 11.33
C SER A 52 -36.22 5.73 11.97
N GLU A 53 -35.19 6.13 11.27
CA GLU A 53 -33.79 5.96 11.69
C GLU A 53 -33.06 7.30 11.95
N ILE A 54 -33.79 8.44 11.87
CA ILE A 54 -33.20 9.76 12.05
C ILE A 54 -32.94 10.04 13.53
N VAL A 55 -31.67 10.28 13.86
CA VAL A 55 -31.26 10.83 15.15
C VAL A 55 -31.15 12.34 15.04
N GLU A 56 -32.07 13.08 15.65
CA GLU A 56 -32.09 14.54 15.69
C GLU A 56 -31.43 15.12 16.94
N GLY A 57 -30.80 16.29 16.79
CA GLY A 57 -30.20 17.04 17.90
C GLY A 57 -28.68 16.90 18.02
N ARG A 58 -28.10 17.92 18.71
CA ARG A 58 -26.64 17.97 18.97
C ARG A 58 -26.26 17.32 20.31
N GLU A 59 -27.22 17.07 21.19
CA GLU A 59 -26.96 16.92 22.61
C GLU A 59 -26.52 15.53 23.08
N GLU A 60 -26.62 14.47 22.26
CA GLU A 60 -26.27 13.10 22.68
C GLU A 60 -25.40 12.31 21.71
N ARG A 61 -24.71 13.00 20.79
CA ARG A 61 -23.81 12.34 19.85
C ARG A 61 -22.35 12.56 20.22
N TYR A 62 -21.61 11.48 20.43
CA TYR A 62 -20.17 11.57 20.42
C TYR A 62 -19.69 12.03 19.05
N GLN A 63 -19.02 13.17 19.00
CA GLN A 63 -18.37 13.68 17.80
C GLN A 63 -16.94 14.08 18.14
N PHE A 64 -15.99 13.51 17.42
CA PHE A 64 -14.64 14.00 17.42
C PHE A 64 -14.55 15.20 16.48
N THR A 65 -14.36 16.40 17.00
CA THR A 65 -14.33 17.65 16.24
C THR A 65 -13.15 18.51 16.63
N TRP A 66 -12.66 19.29 15.69
CA TRP A 66 -11.59 20.29 15.86
C TRP A 66 -11.81 21.45 14.89
N PRO A 67 -11.11 22.62 15.08
CA PRO A 67 -11.17 23.74 14.15
C PRO A 67 -10.79 23.31 12.72
N ASP A 68 -11.54 23.81 11.73
CA ASP A 68 -11.35 23.54 10.29
C ASP A 68 -11.56 22.09 9.81
N LYS A 69 -12.07 21.17 10.65
CA LYS A 69 -12.41 19.79 10.22
C LYS A 69 -13.25 19.78 8.93
N LYS A 70 -14.21 20.70 8.80
CA LYS A 70 -15.05 20.81 7.60
C LYS A 70 -14.21 21.12 6.35
N LYS A 71 -13.20 21.98 6.47
CA LYS A 71 -12.28 22.26 5.35
C LYS A 71 -11.48 21.01 4.99
N ALA A 72 -10.96 20.24 5.96
CA ALA A 72 -10.25 18.99 5.72
C ALA A 72 -11.12 17.95 4.99
N ILE A 73 -12.43 17.89 5.32
CA ILE A 73 -13.38 17.02 4.59
C ILE A 73 -13.56 17.47 3.15
N LEU A 74 -13.73 18.78 2.93
CA LEU A 74 -13.88 19.36 1.59
C LEU A 74 -12.61 19.16 0.78
N LEU A 75 -11.43 19.36 1.37
CA LEU A 75 -10.13 19.17 0.75
C LEU A 75 -9.96 17.74 0.21
N ALA A 76 -10.38 16.71 0.97
CA ALA A 76 -10.36 15.33 0.51
C ALA A 76 -11.25 15.07 -0.71
N ASN A 77 -12.33 15.81 -0.87
CA ASN A 77 -13.31 15.62 -1.94
C ASN A 77 -13.10 16.51 -3.16
N SER A 78 -12.34 17.60 -3.01
CA SER A 78 -12.13 18.56 -4.09
C SER A 78 -11.26 17.97 -5.20
N PRO A 79 -11.64 18.13 -6.47
CA PRO A 79 -10.83 17.74 -7.60
C PRO A 79 -9.57 18.60 -7.70
N ILE A 80 -8.57 18.09 -8.40
CA ILE A 80 -7.33 18.81 -8.71
C ILE A 80 -7.02 18.72 -10.21
N ASN A 81 -6.33 19.73 -10.72
CA ASN A 81 -5.82 19.76 -12.10
C ASN A 81 -4.33 19.37 -12.09
N ALA A 82 -4.06 18.12 -11.72
CA ALA A 82 -2.70 17.58 -11.64
C ALA A 82 -2.61 16.23 -12.33
N THR A 83 -1.40 15.84 -12.68
CA THR A 83 -1.08 14.54 -13.29
C THR A 83 0.24 14.00 -12.77
N LEU A 84 0.55 12.76 -13.13
CA LEU A 84 1.81 12.09 -12.81
C LEU A 84 2.62 11.91 -14.08
N ARG A 85 3.73 12.64 -14.21
CA ARG A 85 4.62 12.59 -15.37
C ARG A 85 5.69 11.52 -15.20
N PRO A 86 5.93 10.65 -16.19
CA PRO A 86 6.99 9.65 -16.14
C PRO A 86 8.38 10.29 -16.24
N CYS A 87 9.33 9.79 -15.43
CA CYS A 87 10.73 10.21 -15.45
C CYS A 87 11.61 8.98 -15.69
N ARG A 88 11.89 8.68 -16.96
CA ARG A 88 12.66 7.49 -17.35
C ARG A 88 14.11 7.52 -16.87
N GLU A 89 14.72 8.71 -16.83
CA GLU A 89 16.13 8.90 -16.47
C GLU A 89 16.43 8.54 -15.03
N GLU A 90 15.45 8.67 -14.14
CA GLU A 90 15.57 8.35 -12.72
C GLU A 90 15.07 6.95 -12.39
N SER A 91 14.35 6.32 -13.31
CA SER A 91 13.77 4.99 -13.16
C SER A 91 14.80 3.86 -13.31
N VAL A 92 14.43 2.67 -12.86
CA VAL A 92 15.19 1.44 -13.07
C VAL A 92 14.27 0.43 -13.73
N ASP A 93 14.67 -0.09 -14.89
CA ASP A 93 13.89 -1.04 -15.71
C ASP A 93 12.44 -0.59 -15.96
N PHE A 94 12.28 0.65 -16.41
CA PHE A 94 10.98 1.34 -16.55
C PHE A 94 9.92 0.52 -17.29
N ASP A 95 10.31 -0.19 -18.34
CA ASP A 95 9.35 -0.87 -19.21
C ASP A 95 8.83 -2.20 -18.62
N ASN A 96 9.60 -2.86 -17.75
CA ASN A 96 9.25 -4.19 -17.23
C ASN A 96 8.84 -4.19 -15.74
N THR A 97 9.25 -3.19 -14.97
CA THR A 97 8.94 -3.14 -13.53
C THR A 97 7.47 -2.83 -13.25
N GLN A 98 6.96 -3.38 -12.16
CA GLN A 98 5.63 -3.11 -11.65
C GLN A 98 5.62 -2.25 -10.37
N ASN A 99 6.78 -1.76 -9.94
CA ASN A 99 6.93 -0.92 -8.77
C ASN A 99 6.91 0.57 -9.15
N LEU A 100 6.34 1.41 -8.30
CA LEU A 100 6.23 2.85 -8.50
C LEU A 100 6.90 3.63 -7.37
N TYR A 101 7.63 4.68 -7.73
CA TYR A 101 8.10 5.73 -6.83
C TYR A 101 7.60 7.07 -7.35
N ILE A 102 6.77 7.75 -6.54
CA ILE A 102 6.07 8.96 -6.97
C ILE A 102 6.56 10.14 -6.13
N GLU A 103 7.05 11.17 -6.81
CA GLU A 103 7.49 12.41 -6.17
C GLU A 103 6.38 13.46 -6.22
N GLY A 104 6.02 13.99 -5.06
CA GLY A 104 5.02 15.05 -4.94
C GLY A 104 4.30 15.05 -3.60
N ASP A 105 3.39 16.01 -3.40
CA ASP A 105 2.51 16.00 -2.24
C ASP A 105 1.64 14.76 -2.24
N ASN A 106 1.62 14.07 -1.11
CA ASN A 106 0.94 12.78 -1.02
C ASN A 106 -0.59 12.90 -1.09
N LEU A 107 -1.20 14.02 -0.68
CA LEU A 107 -2.65 14.22 -0.83
C LEU A 107 -3.04 14.29 -2.32
N ASP A 108 -2.31 15.08 -3.09
CA ASP A 108 -2.57 15.24 -4.51
C ASP A 108 -2.24 13.97 -5.30
N VAL A 109 -1.15 13.30 -4.95
CA VAL A 109 -0.83 11.97 -5.52
C VAL A 109 -1.94 10.96 -5.23
N LEU A 110 -2.44 10.89 -3.98
CA LEU A 110 -3.56 9.99 -3.63
C LEU A 110 -4.83 10.30 -4.42
N LYS A 111 -5.11 11.58 -4.70
CA LYS A 111 -6.23 12.00 -5.56
C LYS A 111 -6.04 11.52 -7.00
N CYS A 112 -4.83 11.66 -7.57
CA CYS A 112 -4.50 11.13 -8.89
C CYS A 112 -4.67 9.62 -8.97
N LEU A 113 -4.23 8.88 -7.94
CA LEU A 113 -4.29 7.42 -7.91
C LEU A 113 -5.70 6.85 -7.66
N LYS A 114 -6.63 7.68 -7.16
CA LYS A 114 -7.91 7.23 -6.60
C LYS A 114 -8.71 6.36 -7.55
N GLU A 115 -8.90 6.78 -8.80
CA GLU A 115 -9.72 6.03 -9.77
C GLU A 115 -8.98 4.78 -10.27
N THR A 116 -7.70 4.91 -10.54
CA THR A 116 -6.87 3.84 -11.10
C THR A 116 -6.64 2.70 -10.11
N TYR A 117 -6.46 3.03 -8.82
CA TYR A 117 -6.16 2.05 -7.77
C TYR A 117 -7.30 1.84 -6.77
N LEU A 118 -8.53 2.25 -7.11
CA LEU A 118 -9.72 2.05 -6.29
C LEU A 118 -9.89 0.57 -5.92
N GLY A 119 -9.84 0.27 -4.62
CA GLY A 119 -10.02 -1.10 -4.12
C GLY A 119 -8.93 -2.11 -4.49
N LYS A 120 -7.73 -1.66 -4.91
CA LYS A 120 -6.66 -2.55 -5.38
C LYS A 120 -5.50 -2.72 -4.39
N VAL A 121 -5.34 -1.82 -3.42
CA VAL A 121 -4.22 -1.83 -2.48
C VAL A 121 -4.50 -2.79 -1.33
N LYS A 122 -3.63 -3.78 -1.13
CA LYS A 122 -3.79 -4.79 -0.08
C LYS A 122 -3.33 -4.30 1.27
N MET A 123 -2.22 -3.61 1.33
CA MET A 123 -1.67 -3.06 2.55
C MET A 123 -1.25 -1.61 2.35
N ILE A 124 -1.63 -0.75 3.28
CA ILE A 124 -1.09 0.59 3.41
C ILE A 124 -0.26 0.62 4.70
N TYR A 125 0.97 1.08 4.58
CA TYR A 125 1.80 1.44 5.72
C TYR A 125 2.19 2.90 5.61
N ILE A 126 2.08 3.67 6.68
CA ILE A 126 2.57 5.04 6.73
C ILE A 126 3.25 5.37 8.05
N ASP A 127 4.23 6.24 7.94
CA ASP A 127 4.98 6.82 9.04
C ASP A 127 4.91 8.36 8.96
N PRO A 128 3.75 8.97 9.33
CA PRO A 128 3.56 10.41 9.23
C PRO A 128 4.38 11.15 10.28
N PRO A 129 4.56 12.47 10.17
CA PRO A 129 5.13 13.29 11.25
C PRO A 129 4.41 13.05 12.57
N TYR A 130 5.16 12.86 13.67
CA TYR A 130 4.59 12.52 14.99
C TYR A 130 4.08 13.72 15.78
N ASN A 131 4.29 14.91 15.27
CA ASN A 131 3.90 16.17 15.90
C ASN A 131 4.62 16.42 17.24
N THR A 132 5.93 16.19 17.27
CA THR A 132 6.78 16.34 18.48
C THR A 132 7.17 17.80 18.78
N GLY A 133 6.61 18.77 18.08
CA GLY A 133 6.98 20.17 18.16
C GLY A 133 8.25 20.55 17.38
N LYS A 134 8.86 19.58 16.71
CA LYS A 134 10.05 19.76 15.84
C LYS A 134 9.81 19.24 14.43
N ASP A 135 8.66 18.64 14.22
CA ASP A 135 8.25 18.08 12.94
C ASP A 135 7.63 19.15 12.05
N PHE A 136 7.81 19.00 10.75
CA PHE A 136 7.14 19.81 9.76
C PHE A 136 5.75 19.25 9.50
N VAL A 137 4.75 20.12 9.45
CA VAL A 137 3.38 19.81 9.05
C VAL A 137 3.11 20.52 7.74
N TYR A 138 2.52 19.80 6.80
CA TYR A 138 2.12 20.39 5.52
C TYR A 138 1.04 21.47 5.74
N ASN A 139 1.24 22.66 5.20
CA ASN A 139 0.26 23.72 5.27
C ASN A 139 -0.60 23.69 4.00
N ASP A 140 -1.73 23.00 4.07
CA ASP A 140 -2.68 22.85 2.96
C ASP A 140 -3.60 24.10 2.88
N ASP A 141 -3.05 25.29 2.65
CA ASP A 141 -3.83 26.52 2.58
C ASP A 141 -4.54 26.68 1.22
N TYR A 142 -5.84 26.47 1.22
CA TYR A 142 -6.73 26.28 0.06
C TYR A 142 -7.05 27.57 -0.74
N MET A 143 -6.52 28.72 -0.38
CA MET A 143 -6.98 30.03 -0.89
C MET A 143 -6.02 30.71 -1.85
N GLN A 144 -4.93 30.09 -2.27
CA GLN A 144 -4.01 30.74 -3.22
C GLN A 144 -4.22 30.26 -4.66
N ASN A 145 -4.48 31.20 -5.54
CA ASN A 145 -4.63 31.03 -6.97
C ASN A 145 -3.30 30.56 -7.59
N VAL A 146 -3.30 29.55 -8.45
CA VAL A 146 -2.13 28.92 -9.11
C VAL A 146 -1.10 29.92 -9.66
N LYS A 147 -1.47 31.12 -9.98
CA LYS A 147 -0.61 32.18 -10.53
C LYS A 147 0.24 32.94 -9.51
N SER A 148 -0.26 33.09 -8.27
CA SER A 148 0.54 33.66 -7.17
C SER A 148 1.50 32.62 -6.57
N TYR A 149 1.31 31.41 -6.89
CA TYR A 149 2.00 30.20 -6.53
C TYR A 149 3.39 30.06 -7.17
N ILE A 150 3.50 30.39 -8.45
CA ILE A 150 4.75 30.29 -9.23
C ILE A 150 5.70 31.45 -8.90
N ASP A 151 5.17 32.61 -8.51
CA ASP A 151 5.96 33.85 -8.36
C ASP A 151 6.62 34.02 -6.96
N ASN A 152 6.23 33.22 -5.95
CA ASN A 152 6.75 33.33 -4.57
C ASN A 152 7.62 32.16 -4.12
N SER A 153 8.11 31.34 -5.02
CA SER A 153 8.78 30.03 -4.81
C SER A 153 10.19 30.11 -4.22
N GLY A 154 10.34 30.63 -3.02
CA GLY A 154 11.59 30.53 -2.24
C GLY A 154 11.51 29.60 -1.03
N GLN A 155 10.33 29.16 -0.60
CA GLN A 155 10.10 28.35 0.61
C GLN A 155 8.97 27.33 0.47
N LEU A 156 8.58 27.00 -0.74
CA LEU A 156 7.46 26.14 -1.01
C LEU A 156 7.96 24.83 -1.59
N ASP A 157 7.25 23.73 -1.32
CA ASP A 157 7.40 22.56 -2.15
C ASP A 157 7.05 22.93 -3.61
N TYR A 158 7.33 22.08 -4.56
CA TYR A 158 7.09 22.32 -5.99
C TYR A 158 5.61 22.63 -6.32
N VAL A 159 4.70 22.41 -5.38
CA VAL A 159 3.24 22.60 -5.46
C VAL A 159 2.76 23.76 -4.57
N GLY A 160 3.63 24.40 -3.72
CA GLY A 160 3.35 25.60 -2.93
C GLY A 160 2.84 25.39 -1.52
N ASN A 161 2.97 24.20 -1.00
CA ASN A 161 2.69 24.03 0.41
C ASN A 161 3.93 24.40 1.22
N GLN A 162 3.76 25.30 2.14
CA GLN A 162 4.84 25.74 3.02
C GLN A 162 5.08 24.68 4.09
N LEU A 163 6.30 24.14 4.15
CA LEU A 163 6.73 23.32 5.26
C LEU A 163 7.08 24.23 6.45
N GLU A 164 6.17 24.36 7.38
CA GLU A 164 6.42 25.11 8.63
C GLU A 164 6.56 24.17 9.83
N PRO A 165 7.49 24.49 10.78
CA PRO A 165 7.56 23.75 12.03
C PRO A 165 6.27 23.97 12.84
N ASN A 166 5.58 22.92 13.18
CA ASN A 166 4.43 22.97 14.09
C ASN A 166 4.93 22.98 15.53
N LEU A 167 5.08 24.18 16.10
CA LEU A 167 5.59 24.36 17.47
C LEU A 167 4.51 24.11 18.51
N GLU A 168 4.84 23.45 19.61
CA GLU A 168 3.95 23.21 20.73
C GLU A 168 3.35 24.52 21.34
N SER A 169 4.06 25.64 21.18
CA SER A 169 3.56 26.96 21.54
C SER A 169 2.47 27.51 20.59
N ASN A 170 2.23 26.85 19.45
CA ASN A 170 1.15 27.20 18.54
C ASN A 170 -0.19 26.73 19.14
N GLY A 171 -1.14 27.62 19.33
CA GLY A 171 -2.49 27.29 19.81
C GLY A 171 -3.28 26.34 18.88
N ARG A 172 -2.77 26.04 17.69
CA ARG A 172 -3.33 25.13 16.70
C ARG A 172 -2.53 23.83 16.55
N PHE A 173 -1.59 23.55 17.43
CA PHE A 173 -0.64 22.46 17.36
C PHE A 173 -1.23 21.12 16.90
N HIS A 174 -2.25 20.62 17.61
CA HIS A 174 -2.96 19.39 17.21
C HIS A 174 -3.88 19.60 16.00
N THR A 175 -4.47 20.81 15.86
CA THR A 175 -5.41 21.14 14.78
C THR A 175 -4.75 21.05 13.41
N ASP A 176 -3.57 21.61 13.26
CA ASP A 176 -2.88 21.65 11.97
C ASP A 176 -2.44 20.23 11.56
N TRP A 177 -1.99 19.42 12.52
CA TRP A 177 -1.71 18.00 12.27
C TRP A 177 -2.96 17.20 11.88
N LEU A 178 -4.08 17.43 12.57
CA LEU A 178 -5.36 16.77 12.26
C LEU A 178 -5.87 17.15 10.86
N ASN A 179 -5.76 18.42 10.48
CA ASN A 179 -6.16 18.90 9.16
C ASN A 179 -5.28 18.31 8.04
N MET A 180 -4.00 18.10 8.30
CA MET A 180 -3.07 17.47 7.39
C MET A 180 -3.36 15.96 7.21
N ILE A 181 -3.52 15.21 8.30
CA ILE A 181 -3.60 13.75 8.22
C ILE A 181 -4.99 13.24 7.79
N TYR A 182 -6.08 13.91 8.18
CA TYR A 182 -7.45 13.48 7.93
C TYR A 182 -7.79 13.26 6.44
N PRO A 183 -7.55 14.22 5.53
CA PRO A 183 -7.88 14.04 4.11
C PRO A 183 -7.10 12.89 3.48
N ARG A 184 -5.84 12.69 3.87
CA ARG A 184 -4.96 11.63 3.37
C ARG A 184 -5.47 10.24 3.77
N ILE A 185 -5.82 10.05 5.03
CA ILE A 185 -6.43 8.79 5.51
C ILE A 185 -7.79 8.56 4.85
N LYS A 186 -8.60 9.61 4.69
CA LYS A 186 -9.92 9.48 4.08
C LYS A 186 -9.85 8.98 2.63
N ILE A 187 -8.94 9.53 1.82
CA ILE A 187 -8.77 9.09 0.44
C ILE A 187 -8.13 7.69 0.39
N SER A 188 -7.14 7.41 1.23
CA SER A 188 -6.44 6.14 1.23
C SER A 188 -7.34 4.94 1.54
N LYS A 189 -8.43 5.14 2.30
CA LYS A 189 -9.47 4.11 2.51
C LYS A 189 -10.08 3.62 1.20
N ASP A 190 -10.31 4.53 0.24
CA ASP A 190 -10.91 4.17 -1.05
C ASP A 190 -9.96 3.27 -1.87
N LEU A 191 -8.64 3.46 -1.74
CA LEU A 191 -7.63 2.66 -2.42
C LEU A 191 -7.52 1.24 -1.88
N LEU A 192 -7.81 1.01 -0.59
CA LEU A 192 -7.72 -0.31 0.03
C LEU A 192 -8.68 -1.31 -0.64
N ALA A 193 -8.21 -2.53 -0.84
CA ALA A 193 -9.04 -3.69 -1.16
C ALA A 193 -10.04 -3.98 -0.03
N ASP A 194 -11.10 -4.72 -0.28
CA ASP A 194 -12.11 -5.00 0.76
C ASP A 194 -11.53 -5.71 1.98
N ASP A 195 -10.56 -6.60 1.78
CA ASP A 195 -9.78 -7.25 2.83
C ASP A 195 -8.44 -6.54 3.12
N GLY A 196 -8.34 -5.26 2.72
CA GLY A 196 -7.16 -4.44 2.87
C GLY A 196 -6.95 -3.93 4.30
N ILE A 197 -5.68 -3.71 4.65
CA ILE A 197 -5.23 -3.35 5.99
C ILE A 197 -4.38 -2.09 5.92
N MET A 198 -4.57 -1.20 6.89
CA MET A 198 -3.73 -0.02 7.07
C MET A 198 -3.01 -0.08 8.43
N PHE A 199 -1.70 0.14 8.39
CA PHE A 199 -0.86 0.36 9.56
C PHE A 199 -0.36 1.80 9.58
N VAL A 200 -0.45 2.45 10.74
CA VAL A 200 0.02 3.83 10.92
C VAL A 200 0.92 3.89 12.15
N SER A 201 2.18 4.22 11.94
CA SER A 201 3.13 4.47 13.03
C SER A 201 2.86 5.82 13.67
N ILE A 202 3.00 5.91 14.98
CA ILE A 202 2.83 7.14 15.78
C ILE A 202 3.45 6.96 17.16
N ASP A 203 3.75 8.07 17.85
CA ASP A 203 4.13 8.07 19.25
C ASP A 203 3.00 8.56 20.18
N GLU A 204 3.33 8.87 21.43
CA GLU A 204 2.36 9.30 22.45
C GLU A 204 1.69 10.64 22.16
N HIS A 205 2.28 11.53 21.35
CA HIS A 205 1.76 12.86 21.12
C HIS A 205 0.39 12.84 20.42
N GLU A 206 0.23 12.00 19.41
CA GLU A 206 -0.99 11.99 18.58
C GLU A 206 -1.73 10.65 18.52
N ILE A 207 -1.32 9.62 19.23
CA ILE A 207 -1.97 8.29 19.19
C ILE A 207 -3.48 8.37 19.47
N SER A 208 -3.89 9.19 20.44
CA SER A 208 -5.29 9.30 20.83
C SER A 208 -6.13 9.98 19.75
N ASN A 209 -5.60 11.00 19.11
CA ASN A 209 -6.25 11.72 18.02
C ASN A 209 -6.30 10.87 16.75
N LEU A 210 -5.19 10.21 16.41
CA LEU A 210 -5.12 9.31 15.27
C LEU A 210 -6.12 8.16 15.37
N LYS A 211 -6.23 7.53 16.55
CA LYS A 211 -7.20 6.47 16.77
C LYS A 211 -8.63 6.93 16.51
N LYS A 212 -8.99 8.15 16.97
CA LYS A 212 -10.32 8.73 16.74
C LYS A 212 -10.58 9.01 15.26
N ILE A 213 -9.58 9.52 14.52
CA ILE A 213 -9.70 9.71 13.06
C ILE A 213 -9.91 8.38 12.36
N LEU A 214 -9.10 7.37 12.68
CA LEU A 214 -9.20 6.05 12.06
C LEU A 214 -10.57 5.43 12.31
N THR A 215 -11.06 5.43 13.55
CA THR A 215 -12.36 4.84 13.87
C THR A 215 -13.53 5.64 13.29
N GLU A 216 -13.42 6.96 13.18
CA GLU A 216 -14.42 7.78 12.49
C GLU A 216 -14.50 7.46 10.98
N ILE A 217 -13.36 7.33 10.31
CA ILE A 217 -13.32 7.11 8.86
C ILE A 217 -13.69 5.67 8.49
N PHE A 218 -13.17 4.69 9.23
CA PHE A 218 -13.33 3.27 8.90
C PHE A 218 -14.48 2.59 9.65
N GLY A 219 -14.86 3.08 10.80
CA GLY A 219 -15.79 2.49 11.76
C GLY A 219 -15.06 1.78 12.92
N ASP A 220 -15.63 1.82 14.11
CA ASP A 220 -15.03 1.23 15.33
C ASP A 220 -14.79 -0.27 15.20
N SER A 221 -15.70 -1.00 14.55
CA SER A 221 -15.58 -2.45 14.31
C SER A 221 -14.38 -2.82 13.44
N CYS A 222 -13.89 -1.90 12.62
CA CYS A 222 -12.75 -2.11 11.73
C CYS A 222 -11.40 -1.92 12.43
N TYR A 223 -11.37 -1.34 13.63
CA TYR A 223 -10.14 -1.23 14.40
C TYR A 223 -9.70 -2.61 14.91
N ILE A 224 -8.49 -3.05 14.50
CA ILE A 224 -7.97 -4.38 14.83
C ILE A 224 -7.21 -4.35 16.15
N GLY A 225 -6.33 -3.36 16.33
CA GLY A 225 -5.53 -3.21 17.52
C GLY A 225 -4.37 -2.24 17.40
N THR A 226 -3.62 -2.11 18.47
CA THR A 226 -2.37 -1.35 18.52
C THR A 226 -1.21 -2.31 18.71
N LEU A 227 -0.17 -2.17 17.88
CA LEU A 227 1.13 -2.81 18.10
C LEU A 227 2.01 -1.84 18.89
N ILE A 228 2.78 -2.38 19.81
CA ILE A 228 3.81 -1.68 20.58
C ILE A 228 5.15 -2.10 20.00
N ILE A 229 5.86 -1.15 19.40
CA ILE A 229 7.19 -1.38 18.85
C ILE A 229 8.20 -0.91 19.89
N GLN A 230 8.75 -1.85 20.61
CA GLN A 230 9.72 -1.55 21.66
C GLN A 230 11.10 -1.36 21.04
N THR A 231 11.62 -0.15 21.13
CA THR A 231 12.97 0.23 20.70
C THR A 231 13.80 0.59 21.94
N ALA A 232 15.05 0.16 22.01
CA ALA A 232 15.94 0.58 23.09
C ALA A 232 16.28 2.06 22.91
N THR A 233 15.81 2.92 23.83
CA THR A 233 16.15 4.34 23.87
C THR A 233 17.15 4.60 24.98
N ASP A 234 18.19 5.42 24.69
CA ASP A 234 19.23 5.79 25.66
C ASP A 234 18.86 7.05 26.49
N ASN A 235 17.58 7.45 26.51
CA ASN A 235 17.14 8.58 27.29
C ASN A 235 17.11 8.25 28.78
N ASN A 236 17.71 9.10 29.60
CA ASN A 236 17.64 9.04 31.06
C ASN A 236 16.65 10.10 31.58
N PRO A 237 15.36 9.88 31.49
CA PRO A 237 14.37 10.81 32.03
C PRO A 237 14.34 10.73 33.56
N GLY A 238 13.95 11.84 34.19
CA GLY A 238 13.79 11.86 35.64
C GLY A 238 12.59 11.07 36.18
N GLN A 239 11.63 10.72 35.28
CA GLN A 239 10.37 10.05 35.67
C GLN A 239 10.20 8.72 34.91
N ILE A 240 9.43 8.74 33.82
CA ILE A 240 9.14 7.54 33.04
C ILE A 240 10.02 7.50 31.79
N LYS A 241 10.71 6.37 31.57
CA LYS A 241 11.46 6.10 30.36
C LYS A 241 10.53 5.52 29.30
N ILE A 242 10.31 6.27 28.22
CA ILE A 242 9.52 5.80 27.09
C ILE A 242 10.45 5.01 26.17
N GLU A 243 10.17 3.71 26.00
CA GLU A 243 11.00 2.76 25.24
C GLU A 243 10.29 2.20 24.03
N HIS A 244 9.19 2.81 23.60
CA HIS A 244 8.37 2.28 22.52
C HIS A 244 7.70 3.39 21.71
N GLU A 245 7.31 3.02 20.51
CA GLU A 245 6.35 3.73 19.68
C GLU A 245 5.14 2.83 19.40
N TYR A 246 4.10 3.38 18.83
CA TYR A 246 2.86 2.68 18.54
C TYR A 246 2.70 2.50 17.02
N MET A 247 2.00 1.44 16.65
CA MET A 247 1.52 1.25 15.29
C MET A 247 0.06 0.82 15.36
N LEU A 248 -0.83 1.68 14.88
CA LEU A 248 -2.27 1.40 14.86
C LEU A 248 -2.61 0.58 13.64
N CYS A 249 -3.47 -0.43 13.81
CA CYS A 249 -3.90 -1.35 12.77
C CYS A 249 -5.40 -1.27 12.57
N ILE A 250 -5.83 -1.01 11.33
CA ILE A 250 -7.23 -0.93 10.95
C ILE A 250 -7.49 -1.62 9.61
N CYS A 251 -8.67 -2.21 9.42
CA CYS A 251 -9.07 -2.84 8.16
C CYS A 251 -10.15 -2.02 7.44
N LYS A 252 -10.30 -2.23 6.15
CA LYS A 252 -11.39 -1.64 5.38
C LYS A 252 -12.74 -2.26 5.73
N ASN A 253 -12.80 -3.59 5.82
CA ASN A 253 -14.01 -4.34 6.15
C ASN A 253 -13.69 -5.52 7.07
N ARG A 254 -14.28 -5.53 8.26
CA ARG A 254 -14.03 -6.57 9.27
C ARG A 254 -14.50 -7.95 8.81
N ASN A 255 -15.57 -8.02 8.03
CA ASN A 255 -16.21 -9.28 7.65
C ASN A 255 -15.42 -10.07 6.60
N THR A 256 -14.49 -9.43 5.89
CA THR A 256 -13.67 -10.07 4.85
C THR A 256 -12.32 -10.56 5.38
N LEU A 257 -11.99 -10.23 6.65
CA LEU A 257 -10.70 -10.59 7.24
C LEU A 257 -10.59 -12.08 7.51
N ARG A 258 -9.48 -12.64 7.09
CA ARG A 258 -9.02 -13.99 7.48
C ARG A 258 -8.10 -13.90 8.70
N ASN A 259 -7.86 -15.04 9.33
CA ASN A 259 -6.83 -15.16 10.36
C ASN A 259 -5.44 -14.90 9.76
N TRP A 260 -4.61 -14.17 10.49
CA TRP A 260 -3.22 -13.91 10.11
C TRP A 260 -2.34 -14.96 10.76
N GLU A 261 -1.94 -15.93 9.97
CA GLU A 261 -1.16 -17.08 10.42
C GLU A 261 -0.10 -17.42 9.37
N ASN A 262 1.15 -17.37 9.76
CA ASN A 262 2.28 -17.78 8.93
C ASN A 262 2.91 -19.05 9.51
N ASN A 263 3.62 -19.80 8.69
CA ASN A 263 4.43 -20.88 9.21
C ASN A 263 5.59 -20.30 10.01
N LYS A 264 5.84 -20.85 11.18
CA LYS A 264 6.93 -20.40 12.03
C LYS A 264 8.27 -20.72 11.37
N GLU A 265 9.15 -19.72 11.19
CA GLU A 265 10.42 -19.94 10.45
C GLU A 265 11.29 -21.03 11.07
N GLU A 266 11.31 -21.10 12.39
CA GLU A 266 12.11 -22.09 13.11
C GLU A 266 11.69 -23.54 12.80
N THR A 267 10.43 -23.79 12.37
CA THR A 267 9.98 -25.12 11.98
C THR A 267 10.74 -25.66 10.77
N LYS A 268 11.21 -24.78 9.87
CA LYS A 268 12.03 -25.16 8.71
C LYS A 268 13.33 -25.85 9.10
N TYR A 269 13.96 -25.39 10.19
CA TYR A 269 15.21 -26.00 10.66
C TYR A 269 14.99 -27.43 11.16
N ILE A 270 13.92 -27.65 11.93
CA ILE A 270 13.55 -29.00 12.40
C ILE A 270 13.16 -29.88 11.22
N GLN A 271 12.36 -29.38 10.27
CA GLN A 271 11.94 -30.11 9.09
C GLN A 271 13.12 -30.52 8.20
N THR A 272 14.06 -29.58 7.95
CA THR A 272 15.26 -29.85 7.15
C THR A 272 16.12 -30.94 7.80
N GLU A 273 16.30 -30.89 9.12
CA GLU A 273 17.07 -31.90 9.83
C GLU A 273 16.35 -33.25 9.82
N TYR A 274 15.02 -33.27 10.02
CA TYR A 274 14.21 -34.48 9.90
C TYR A 274 14.39 -35.13 8.51
N GLU A 275 14.30 -34.36 7.44
CA GLU A 275 14.48 -34.86 6.08
C GLU A 275 15.89 -35.39 5.83
N ARG A 276 16.92 -34.75 6.41
CA ARG A 276 18.31 -35.23 6.36
C ARG A 276 18.45 -36.58 7.07
N LEU A 277 17.90 -36.68 8.27
CA LEU A 277 17.93 -37.91 9.07
C LEU A 277 17.14 -39.03 8.41
N LYS A 278 15.98 -38.73 7.81
CA LYS A 278 15.17 -39.67 7.05
C LYS A 278 15.93 -40.29 5.86
N LYS A 279 16.75 -39.47 5.15
CA LYS A 279 17.63 -39.99 4.08
C LYS A 279 18.71 -40.94 4.58
N ILE A 280 19.18 -40.76 5.83
CA ILE A 280 20.24 -41.56 6.43
C ILE A 280 19.70 -42.88 7.01
N TYR A 281 18.59 -42.77 7.73
CA TYR A 281 18.04 -43.92 8.50
C TYR A 281 16.82 -44.52 7.85
N CYS A 282 16.47 -44.10 6.63
CA CYS A 282 15.26 -44.52 5.92
C CYS A 282 13.99 -44.28 6.76
N ASP A 283 13.17 -45.30 7.01
CA ASP A 283 11.92 -45.17 7.78
C ASP A 283 12.06 -45.62 9.25
N ASP A 284 13.29 -45.72 9.77
CA ASP A 284 13.55 -46.03 11.18
C ASP A 284 13.25 -44.80 12.07
N CYS A 285 11.98 -44.65 12.47
CA CYS A 285 11.49 -43.53 13.25
C CYS A 285 12.23 -43.36 14.58
N GLU A 286 12.68 -44.45 15.24
CA GLU A 286 13.39 -44.34 16.52
C GLU A 286 14.77 -43.65 16.34
N LYS A 287 15.56 -44.11 15.33
CA LYS A 287 16.87 -43.48 15.06
C LYS A 287 16.74 -42.06 14.56
N ILE A 288 15.71 -41.75 13.75
CA ILE A 288 15.43 -40.40 13.30
C ILE A 288 15.10 -39.51 14.51
N GLN A 289 14.23 -39.97 15.42
CA GLN A 289 13.84 -39.26 16.62
C GLN A 289 15.06 -38.97 17.54
N ASP A 290 15.90 -39.96 17.77
CA ASP A 290 17.11 -39.76 18.61
C ASP A 290 18.06 -38.75 17.98
N GLY A 291 18.29 -38.86 16.67
CA GLY A 291 19.10 -37.84 15.93
C GLY A 291 18.50 -36.45 16.01
N LEU A 292 17.19 -36.33 15.87
CA LEU A 292 16.46 -35.05 15.95
C LEU A 292 16.57 -34.44 17.35
N ARG A 293 16.42 -35.22 18.42
CA ARG A 293 16.59 -34.79 19.81
C ARG A 293 17.99 -34.22 20.10
N ILE A 294 19.02 -34.88 19.55
CA ILE A 294 20.39 -34.40 19.64
C ILE A 294 20.55 -33.04 18.94
N TYR A 295 20.00 -32.90 17.74
CA TYR A 295 20.02 -31.65 16.98
C TYR A 295 19.30 -30.51 17.70
N ILE A 296 18.08 -30.76 18.19
CA ILE A 296 17.27 -29.77 18.94
C ILE A 296 18.00 -29.32 20.20
N LYS A 297 18.60 -30.24 20.96
CA LYS A 297 19.36 -29.91 22.16
C LYS A 297 20.56 -29.01 21.85
N LYS A 298 21.30 -29.30 20.77
CA LYS A 298 22.44 -28.53 20.31
C LYS A 298 22.03 -27.10 19.84
N ASN A 299 20.86 -26.97 19.25
CA ASN A 299 20.38 -25.71 18.65
C ASN A 299 19.23 -25.07 19.46
N SER A 300 19.13 -25.36 20.76
CA SER A 300 18.02 -24.92 21.63
C SER A 300 17.79 -23.41 21.66
N LYS A 301 18.83 -22.60 21.50
CA LYS A 301 18.73 -21.13 21.43
C LYS A 301 18.05 -20.65 20.13
N LEU A 302 18.36 -21.31 19.01
CA LEU A 302 17.77 -21.01 17.70
C LEU A 302 16.33 -21.50 17.61
N LEU A 303 16.01 -22.64 18.24
CA LEU A 303 14.71 -23.31 18.20
C LEU A 303 13.79 -22.94 19.38
N LYS A 304 14.00 -21.76 19.96
CA LYS A 304 13.24 -21.28 21.13
C LYS A 304 11.72 -21.31 20.84
N GLY A 305 10.99 -22.02 21.71
CA GLY A 305 9.52 -22.13 21.62
C GLY A 305 9.01 -23.26 20.75
N ILE A 306 9.89 -24.06 20.12
CA ILE A 306 9.52 -25.29 19.36
C ILE A 306 10.40 -26.49 19.70
N THR A 307 11.22 -26.41 20.75
CA THR A 307 12.12 -27.49 21.20
C THR A 307 11.38 -28.78 21.63
N HIS A 308 10.08 -28.69 21.88
CA HIS A 308 9.23 -29.83 22.28
C HIS A 308 8.71 -30.64 21.08
N TYR A 309 8.95 -30.21 19.83
CA TYR A 309 8.66 -30.97 18.62
C TYR A 309 9.81 -31.96 18.35
N ASP A 310 9.91 -32.98 19.17
CA ASP A 310 11.01 -33.93 19.19
C ASP A 310 10.61 -35.41 19.02
N ASN A 311 9.32 -35.67 18.79
CA ASN A 311 8.80 -37.02 18.46
C ASN A 311 8.65 -37.17 16.95
N VAL A 312 8.83 -38.40 16.48
CA VAL A 312 8.76 -38.75 15.05
C VAL A 312 7.90 -40.00 14.86
N ASP A 313 7.03 -39.97 13.87
CA ASP A 313 6.33 -41.15 13.37
C ASP A 313 6.40 -41.23 11.83
N SER A 314 5.70 -42.19 11.22
CA SER A 314 5.67 -42.36 9.76
C SER A 314 5.19 -41.14 8.98
N LYS A 315 4.41 -40.25 9.61
CA LYS A 315 3.86 -39.04 9.01
C LYS A 315 4.78 -37.81 9.17
N GLY A 316 5.69 -37.81 10.14
CA GLY A 316 6.61 -36.72 10.35
C GLY A 316 6.85 -36.38 11.81
N VAL A 317 7.26 -35.12 12.04
CA VAL A 317 7.61 -34.59 13.36
C VAL A 317 6.36 -34.11 14.09
N PHE A 318 6.25 -34.41 15.38
CA PHE A 318 5.16 -33.93 16.23
C PHE A 318 5.61 -33.74 17.69
N HIS A 319 4.76 -33.10 18.46
CA HIS A 319 4.85 -33.12 19.93
C HIS A 319 3.56 -33.70 20.53
N ASP A 320 3.67 -34.30 21.70
CA ASP A 320 2.54 -34.83 22.44
C ASP A 320 1.84 -33.70 23.20
N GLY A 321 0.57 -33.46 22.85
CA GLY A 321 -0.29 -32.45 23.46
C GLY A 321 -1.05 -32.99 24.67
N ASP A 322 -1.81 -32.09 25.32
CA ASP A 322 -2.71 -32.44 26.42
C ASP A 322 -4.12 -32.75 25.91
N ILE A 323 -4.62 -33.92 26.28
CA ILE A 323 -5.97 -34.39 25.93
C ILE A 323 -7.02 -33.98 26.99
N ALA A 324 -6.56 -33.64 28.20
CA ALA A 324 -7.43 -33.22 29.29
C ALA A 324 -8.04 -31.84 29.09
N ASN A 325 -9.28 -31.65 29.52
CA ASN A 325 -9.88 -30.32 29.55
C ASN A 325 -9.19 -29.46 30.63
N THR A 326 -9.14 -28.15 30.40
CA THR A 326 -8.48 -27.20 31.33
C THR A 326 -9.30 -26.97 32.60
N ALA A 327 -10.62 -27.06 32.52
CA ALA A 327 -11.57 -26.94 33.62
C ALA A 327 -12.46 -28.18 33.73
N PHE A 328 -13.16 -28.38 34.84
CA PHE A 328 -14.19 -29.42 34.95
C PHE A 328 -15.33 -29.15 33.97
N GLY A 329 -15.97 -30.28 33.49
CA GLY A 329 -17.03 -30.23 32.48
C GLY A 329 -16.54 -30.50 31.05
N GLY A 330 -15.42 -31.17 30.87
CA GLY A 330 -15.00 -31.72 29.58
C GLY A 330 -15.91 -32.83 29.08
N TYR A 331 -15.64 -33.31 27.86
CA TYR A 331 -16.43 -34.38 27.25
C TYR A 331 -16.11 -35.74 27.88
N GLU A 332 -17.15 -36.58 28.05
CA GLU A 332 -17.05 -37.94 28.59
C GLU A 332 -17.46 -38.96 27.52
N TYR A 333 -16.57 -39.87 27.18
CA TYR A 333 -16.81 -40.95 26.23
C TYR A 333 -15.73 -42.05 26.41
N ASP A 334 -16.06 -43.27 25.97
CA ASP A 334 -15.14 -44.40 26.03
C ASP A 334 -14.18 -44.38 24.84
N LEU A 335 -12.89 -44.16 25.10
CA LEU A 335 -11.84 -44.25 24.11
C LEU A 335 -11.16 -45.62 24.20
N ILE A 336 -11.21 -46.42 23.13
CA ILE A 336 -10.69 -47.80 23.10
C ILE A 336 -9.22 -47.80 22.70
N HIS A 337 -8.39 -48.46 23.50
CA HIS A 337 -6.98 -48.65 23.20
C HIS A 337 -6.80 -49.59 21.98
N PRO A 338 -6.01 -49.22 20.96
CA PRO A 338 -5.96 -49.99 19.69
C PRO A 338 -5.38 -51.40 19.84
N VAL A 339 -4.50 -51.62 20.82
CA VAL A 339 -3.83 -52.92 21.05
C VAL A 339 -4.56 -53.75 22.09
N THR A 340 -4.78 -53.20 23.29
CA THR A 340 -5.39 -53.95 24.41
C THR A 340 -6.89 -54.11 24.29
N LYS A 341 -7.55 -53.33 23.40
CA LYS A 341 -9.01 -53.35 23.17
C LYS A 341 -9.85 -52.97 24.40
N LYS A 342 -9.22 -52.40 25.43
CA LYS A 342 -9.90 -51.93 26.64
C LYS A 342 -10.11 -50.39 26.60
N VAL A 343 -10.99 -49.89 27.44
CA VAL A 343 -11.25 -48.46 27.60
C VAL A 343 -10.03 -47.80 28.23
N CYS A 344 -9.53 -46.76 27.57
CA CYS A 344 -8.42 -45.94 28.08
C CYS A 344 -8.83 -45.15 29.31
N LYS A 345 -7.86 -44.84 30.15
CA LYS A 345 -8.04 -43.92 31.28
C LYS A 345 -8.59 -42.59 30.79
N MET A 346 -9.68 -42.14 31.38
CA MET A 346 -10.27 -40.82 31.13
C MET A 346 -9.61 -39.75 32.01
N PRO A 347 -9.36 -38.53 31.52
CA PRO A 347 -8.89 -37.44 32.33
C PRO A 347 -9.92 -37.05 33.42
N GLU A 348 -9.49 -36.67 34.64
CA GLU A 348 -10.36 -36.25 35.73
C GLU A 348 -11.33 -35.12 35.39
N LYS A 349 -10.90 -34.20 34.50
CA LYS A 349 -11.70 -33.07 34.02
C LYS A 349 -12.46 -33.33 32.74
N GLY A 350 -12.48 -34.57 32.25
CA GLY A 350 -13.00 -34.98 30.94
C GLY A 350 -12.04 -34.64 29.78
N PHE A 351 -12.40 -35.14 28.60
CA PHE A 351 -11.65 -34.86 27.39
C PHE A 351 -11.86 -33.43 26.90
N ARG A 352 -10.80 -32.85 26.28
CA ARG A 352 -10.85 -31.52 25.70
C ARG A 352 -11.68 -31.45 24.42
N PHE A 353 -11.68 -32.51 23.64
CA PHE A 353 -12.25 -32.55 22.30
C PHE A 353 -13.62 -33.27 22.30
N PRO A 354 -14.63 -32.74 21.55
CA PRO A 354 -15.88 -33.49 21.34
C PRO A 354 -15.62 -34.77 20.55
N TRP A 355 -16.53 -35.76 20.67
CA TRP A 355 -16.37 -37.08 20.05
C TRP A 355 -16.09 -37.04 18.55
N ASP A 356 -16.77 -36.16 17.79
CA ASP A 356 -16.56 -36.06 16.33
C ASP A 356 -15.13 -35.64 15.99
N THR A 357 -14.56 -34.72 16.78
CA THR A 357 -13.16 -34.33 16.62
C THR A 357 -12.21 -35.46 17.00
N MET A 358 -12.48 -36.15 18.13
CA MET A 358 -11.69 -37.28 18.58
C MET A 358 -11.72 -38.41 17.54
N LYS A 359 -12.88 -38.71 16.99
CA LYS A 359 -13.04 -39.75 15.93
C LYS A 359 -12.18 -39.43 14.71
N ARG A 360 -12.22 -38.19 14.25
CA ARG A 360 -11.35 -37.73 13.13
C ARG A 360 -9.87 -37.86 13.48
N MET A 361 -9.46 -37.47 14.69
CA MET A 361 -8.06 -37.60 15.13
C MET A 361 -7.60 -39.06 15.19
N LEU A 362 -8.51 -39.99 15.52
CA LEU A 362 -8.22 -41.42 15.47
C LEU A 362 -8.07 -41.96 14.04
N GLU A 363 -8.97 -41.58 13.15
CA GLU A 363 -8.93 -41.93 11.72
C GLU A 363 -7.66 -41.39 11.06
N GLU A 364 -7.21 -40.23 11.46
CA GLU A 364 -5.98 -39.55 10.99
C GLU A 364 -4.71 -40.03 11.72
N ASP A 365 -4.78 -41.02 12.61
CA ASP A 365 -3.64 -41.45 13.44
C ASP A 365 -2.93 -40.30 14.17
N ASN A 366 -3.72 -39.34 14.66
CA ASN A 366 -3.23 -38.15 15.40
C ASN A 366 -3.38 -38.32 16.93
N ILE A 367 -3.54 -39.55 17.42
CA ILE A 367 -3.52 -39.87 18.85
C ILE A 367 -2.35 -40.80 19.16
N LEU A 368 -1.53 -40.40 20.12
CA LEU A 368 -0.48 -41.22 20.69
C LEU A 368 -1.04 -42.02 21.87
N PHE A 369 -1.12 -43.31 21.74
CA PHE A 369 -1.49 -44.20 22.81
C PHE A 369 -0.25 -44.62 23.62
N GLY A 370 -0.44 -44.85 24.92
CA GLY A 370 0.59 -45.41 25.78
C GLY A 370 0.83 -46.92 25.48
N LYS A 371 1.59 -47.56 26.34
CA LYS A 371 1.81 -49.02 26.26
C LYS A 371 0.53 -49.84 26.53
N ASP A 372 -0.34 -49.27 27.34
CA ASP A 372 -1.62 -49.88 27.73
C ASP A 372 -2.67 -48.81 28.01
N GLU A 373 -3.88 -49.27 28.36
CA GLU A 373 -5.05 -48.44 28.64
C GLU A 373 -4.94 -47.57 29.89
N THR A 374 -3.96 -47.81 30.77
CA THR A 374 -3.78 -47.03 32.02
C THR A 374 -3.09 -45.70 31.79
N THR A 375 -2.38 -45.57 30.66
CA THR A 375 -1.71 -44.33 30.24
C THR A 375 -2.71 -43.45 29.50
N LEU A 376 -2.79 -42.17 29.86
CA LEU A 376 -3.62 -41.19 29.15
C LEU A 376 -3.15 -41.05 27.71
N PRO A 377 -4.03 -41.21 26.73
CA PRO A 377 -3.72 -40.92 25.34
C PRO A 377 -3.39 -39.43 25.17
N LYS A 378 -2.60 -39.09 24.16
CA LYS A 378 -2.17 -37.72 23.90
C LYS A 378 -2.38 -37.36 22.42
N PRO A 379 -2.87 -36.19 22.10
CA PRO A 379 -2.93 -35.72 20.70
C PRO A 379 -1.53 -35.50 20.15
N LYS A 380 -1.30 -35.88 18.89
CA LYS A 380 -0.09 -35.56 18.15
C LYS A 380 -0.29 -34.19 17.47
N ASN A 381 0.38 -33.17 17.97
CA ASN A 381 0.40 -31.85 17.33
C ASN A 381 1.54 -31.84 16.29
N ARG A 382 1.21 -31.71 15.01
CA ARG A 382 2.18 -31.79 13.92
C ARG A 382 3.03 -30.53 13.82
N LEU A 383 4.31 -30.68 13.45
CA LEU A 383 5.23 -29.55 13.22
C LEU A 383 4.77 -28.65 12.07
N GLU A 384 4.16 -29.24 11.04
CA GLU A 384 3.61 -28.54 9.87
C GLU A 384 2.44 -27.60 10.21
N ASP A 385 1.71 -27.90 11.31
CA ASP A 385 0.55 -27.10 11.77
C ASP A 385 0.96 -25.96 12.68
N VAL A 386 2.26 -25.79 12.97
CA VAL A 386 2.74 -24.73 13.84
C VAL A 386 2.64 -23.40 13.13
N LYS A 387 1.70 -22.57 13.59
CA LYS A 387 1.51 -21.23 13.06
C LYS A 387 2.10 -20.17 13.97
N ASP A 388 2.78 -19.20 13.39
CA ASP A 388 3.12 -17.95 14.04
C ASP A 388 1.94 -16.99 13.93
N LYS A 389 1.70 -16.21 14.98
CA LYS A 389 0.69 -15.16 15.03
C LYS A 389 1.33 -13.82 15.30
N LEU A 390 0.81 -12.78 14.68
CA LEU A 390 1.30 -11.44 14.92
C LEU A 390 1.06 -11.05 16.38
N ARG A 391 2.14 -10.75 17.09
CA ARG A 391 2.09 -10.32 18.51
C ARG A 391 1.90 -8.83 18.60
N SER A 392 1.16 -8.36 19.61
CA SER A 392 0.96 -6.93 19.87
C SER A 392 2.18 -6.19 20.39
N VAL A 393 3.19 -6.89 20.88
CA VAL A 393 4.47 -6.31 21.31
C VAL A 393 5.58 -6.91 20.49
N ILE A 394 6.32 -6.06 19.78
CA ILE A 394 7.44 -6.42 18.92
C ILE A 394 8.66 -5.69 19.46
N TYR A 395 9.73 -6.43 19.73
CA TYR A 395 11.01 -5.85 20.14
C TYR A 395 12.00 -5.84 18.98
N GLU A 396 12.60 -4.69 18.74
CA GLU A 396 13.78 -4.56 17.89
C GLU A 396 14.69 -3.45 18.43
N ASP A 397 15.96 -3.74 18.56
CA ASP A 397 16.96 -2.72 18.90
C ASP A 397 17.01 -1.66 17.78
N GLY A 398 16.61 -0.42 18.08
CA GLY A 398 16.58 0.69 17.12
C GLY A 398 17.90 1.00 16.44
N ARG A 399 19.03 0.57 17.06
CA ARG A 399 20.36 0.65 16.45
C ARG A 399 20.54 -0.34 15.30
N SER A 400 19.78 -1.43 15.28
CA SER A 400 19.90 -2.46 14.25
C SER A 400 19.42 -1.95 12.90
N SER A 401 18.28 -1.25 12.85
CA SER A 401 17.74 -0.65 11.62
C SER A 401 18.67 0.43 11.08
N THR A 402 19.18 1.31 11.96
CA THR A 402 20.15 2.33 11.57
C THR A 402 21.43 1.71 11.01
N LYS A 403 21.99 0.67 11.66
CA LYS A 403 23.19 -0.02 11.15
C LYS A 403 22.95 -0.69 9.80
N ARG A 404 21.79 -1.33 9.59
CA ARG A 404 21.47 -1.93 8.28
C ARG A 404 21.39 -0.84 7.20
N PHE A 405 20.72 0.26 7.49
CA PHE A 405 20.65 1.41 6.59
C PHE A 405 22.05 1.98 6.27
N GLU A 406 22.91 2.18 7.28
CA GLU A 406 24.27 2.69 7.10
C GLU A 406 25.19 1.75 6.30
N LEU A 407 24.99 0.43 6.42
CA LEU A 407 25.70 -0.57 5.61
C LEU A 407 25.26 -0.54 4.14
N LEU A 408 24.00 -0.23 3.90
CA LEU A 408 23.44 -0.18 2.56
C LEU A 408 23.76 1.14 1.84
N MET A 409 23.80 2.25 2.57
CA MET A 409 23.86 3.61 2.04
C MET A 409 25.13 4.34 2.47
N ALA A 410 25.01 5.22 3.45
CA ALA A 410 26.10 5.95 4.07
C ALA A 410 25.70 6.31 5.52
N ARG A 411 26.72 6.70 6.29
CA ARG A 411 26.55 6.96 7.71
C ARG A 411 25.89 8.30 7.98
N ASP A 412 24.92 8.33 8.92
CA ASP A 412 24.27 9.54 9.43
C ASP A 412 23.64 10.44 8.34
N ILE A 413 23.12 9.88 7.23
CA ILE A 413 22.48 10.64 6.14
C ILE A 413 20.95 10.72 6.26
N PHE A 414 20.34 9.91 7.14
CA PHE A 414 18.90 9.92 7.39
C PHE A 414 18.63 9.64 8.87
N GLN A 415 17.66 10.37 9.45
CA GLN A 415 17.30 10.21 10.86
C GLN A 415 16.28 9.09 11.03
N ASN A 416 16.50 8.21 12.02
CA ASN A 416 15.55 7.19 12.47
C ASN A 416 14.92 6.37 11.34
N PRO A 417 15.70 5.70 10.45
CA PRO A 417 15.11 4.86 9.43
C PRO A 417 14.32 3.73 10.09
N LYS A 418 13.10 3.51 9.63
CA LYS A 418 12.24 2.44 10.16
C LYS A 418 12.83 1.07 9.86
N SER A 419 12.37 0.07 10.61
CA SER A 419 12.85 -1.30 10.49
C SER A 419 12.27 -2.00 9.27
N ASP A 420 13.10 -2.36 8.31
CA ASP A 420 12.81 -3.19 7.16
C ASP A 420 12.31 -4.59 7.56
N THR A 421 12.86 -5.16 8.63
CA THR A 421 12.51 -6.49 9.14
C THR A 421 11.13 -6.53 9.78
N ILE A 422 10.75 -5.50 10.55
CA ILE A 422 9.38 -5.37 11.09
C ILE A 422 8.39 -5.20 9.96
N LEU A 423 8.67 -4.32 9.00
CA LEU A 423 7.78 -4.11 7.85
C LEU A 423 7.64 -5.37 7.01
N ALA A 424 8.74 -6.06 6.68
CA ALA A 424 8.69 -7.32 5.95
C ALA A 424 7.83 -8.37 6.68
N ARG A 425 7.94 -8.47 8.01
CA ARG A 425 7.11 -9.37 8.81
C ARG A 425 5.63 -9.01 8.75
N LEU A 426 5.26 -7.73 8.87
CA LEU A 426 3.87 -7.29 8.76
C LEU A 426 3.30 -7.58 7.38
N ILE A 427 4.05 -7.27 6.33
CA ILE A 427 3.66 -7.52 4.94
C ILE A 427 3.47 -9.04 4.71
N GLU A 428 4.35 -9.89 5.23
CA GLU A 428 4.27 -11.35 5.11
C GLU A 428 3.00 -11.94 5.75
N PHE A 429 2.47 -11.32 6.83
CA PHE A 429 1.21 -11.73 7.45
C PHE A 429 -0.03 -11.33 6.64
N ILE A 430 0.04 -10.21 5.93
CA ILE A 430 -1.11 -9.57 5.31
C ILE A 430 -1.20 -9.90 3.82
N CYS A 431 -0.07 -9.81 3.10
CA CYS A 431 -0.01 -9.84 1.64
C CYS A 431 0.28 -11.23 1.08
N LYS A 432 -0.12 -11.44 -0.17
CA LYS A 432 0.17 -12.61 -1.00
C LYS A 432 0.81 -12.16 -2.31
N ASP A 433 1.30 -13.12 -3.10
CA ASP A 433 1.81 -12.88 -4.45
C ASP A 433 0.88 -11.99 -5.27
N GLY A 434 1.46 -10.96 -5.87
CA GLY A 434 0.76 -10.00 -6.72
C GLY A 434 0.10 -8.82 -5.99
N ASP A 435 0.02 -8.84 -4.66
CA ASP A 435 -0.57 -7.77 -3.87
C ASP A 435 0.25 -6.48 -3.93
N ILE A 436 -0.44 -5.34 -3.75
CA ILE A 436 0.16 -3.99 -3.76
C ILE A 436 0.30 -3.49 -2.32
N VAL A 437 1.50 -3.01 -1.99
CA VAL A 437 1.81 -2.29 -0.74
C VAL A 437 2.00 -0.82 -1.08
N LEU A 438 1.21 0.06 -0.46
CA LEU A 438 1.30 1.52 -0.61
C LEU A 438 1.90 2.15 0.64
N ASP A 439 2.87 3.05 0.44
CA ASP A 439 3.44 3.89 1.50
C ASP A 439 3.53 5.32 1.00
N PHE A 440 2.63 6.18 1.48
CA PHE A 440 2.57 7.58 1.04
C PHE A 440 3.23 8.58 2.00
N PHE A 441 4.03 8.08 2.93
CA PHE A 441 5.04 8.80 3.70
C PHE A 441 6.35 8.02 3.68
N SER A 442 6.86 7.71 2.47
CA SER A 442 7.87 6.66 2.28
C SER A 442 9.24 6.99 2.84
N GLY A 443 9.52 8.25 3.17
CA GLY A 443 10.78 8.69 3.76
C GLY A 443 11.99 8.20 2.97
N SER A 444 12.79 7.37 3.60
CA SER A 444 13.97 6.77 2.96
C SER A 444 13.68 5.52 2.11
N GLY A 445 12.41 5.10 1.92
CA GLY A 445 12.06 3.95 1.08
C GLY A 445 12.20 2.58 1.77
N THR A 446 12.04 2.51 3.08
CA THR A 446 12.15 1.25 3.86
C THR A 446 11.19 0.17 3.38
N THR A 447 9.99 0.56 2.95
CA THR A 447 8.95 -0.37 2.48
C THR A 447 9.39 -1.12 1.21
N ALA A 448 10.12 -0.49 0.29
CA ALA A 448 10.67 -1.17 -0.89
C ALA A 448 11.72 -2.24 -0.50
N GLU A 449 12.61 -1.92 0.44
CA GLU A 449 13.59 -2.91 0.95
C GLU A 449 12.87 -4.10 1.60
N ALA A 450 11.83 -3.86 2.38
CA ALA A 450 11.01 -4.93 2.97
C ALA A 450 10.36 -5.83 1.90
N VAL A 451 9.85 -5.25 0.81
CA VAL A 451 9.29 -6.00 -0.33
C VAL A 451 10.37 -6.83 -1.03
N PHE A 452 11.56 -6.30 -1.26
CA PHE A 452 12.68 -7.06 -1.84
C PHE A 452 13.13 -8.21 -0.92
N ASN A 453 13.13 -8.02 0.39
CA ASN A 453 13.44 -9.08 1.36
C ASN A 453 12.42 -10.23 1.30
N LEU A 454 11.14 -9.95 1.02
CA LEU A 454 10.11 -10.97 0.84
C LEU A 454 10.22 -11.69 -0.51
N ALA A 455 10.67 -11.00 -1.55
CA ALA A 455 10.93 -11.63 -2.84
C ALA A 455 12.06 -12.69 -2.75
N LEU A 456 13.00 -12.55 -1.79
CA LEU A 456 13.99 -13.59 -1.46
C LEU A 456 13.36 -14.86 -0.85
N LYS A 457 12.12 -14.77 -0.35
CA LYS A 457 11.28 -15.87 0.17
C LYS A 457 10.27 -16.36 -0.87
N ASP A 458 10.42 -15.96 -2.14
CA ASP A 458 9.51 -16.25 -3.27
C ASP A 458 8.12 -15.60 -3.15
N ILE A 459 7.94 -14.57 -2.31
CA ILE A 459 6.70 -13.76 -2.22
C ILE A 459 6.89 -12.51 -3.09
N LYS A 460 6.20 -12.45 -4.22
CA LYS A 460 6.32 -11.36 -5.20
C LYS A 460 5.23 -10.32 -4.96
N LEU A 461 5.64 -9.14 -4.56
CA LEU A 461 4.75 -8.02 -4.26
C LEU A 461 5.11 -6.83 -5.13
N LYS A 462 4.18 -5.89 -5.21
CA LYS A 462 4.39 -4.59 -5.85
C LYS A 462 4.35 -3.51 -4.77
N PHE A 463 5.16 -2.47 -4.94
CA PHE A 463 5.06 -1.31 -4.08
C PHE A 463 4.72 -0.04 -4.84
N ILE A 464 4.02 0.86 -4.16
CA ILE A 464 3.80 2.25 -4.57
C ILE A 464 4.31 3.11 -3.42
N LEU A 465 5.38 3.86 -3.65
CA LEU A 465 5.94 4.78 -2.67
C LEU A 465 5.69 6.21 -3.10
N VAL A 466 5.28 7.05 -2.15
CA VAL A 466 5.09 8.48 -2.40
C VAL A 466 5.94 9.28 -1.41
N GLN A 467 6.70 10.25 -1.93
CA GLN A 467 7.52 11.13 -1.13
C GLN A 467 7.51 12.55 -1.68
N LEU A 468 7.31 13.51 -0.78
CA LEU A 468 7.44 14.91 -1.10
C LEU A 468 8.90 15.24 -1.45
N GLN A 469 9.10 16.08 -2.45
CA GLN A 469 10.41 16.63 -2.81
C GLN A 469 10.82 17.73 -1.81
N GLU A 470 11.52 17.35 -0.76
CA GLU A 470 12.09 18.30 0.19
C GLU A 470 13.50 18.70 -0.26
N ASN A 471 13.74 20.01 -0.40
CA ASN A 471 15.05 20.57 -0.71
C ASN A 471 15.90 20.69 0.56
N LEU A 472 16.98 19.91 0.66
CA LEU A 472 17.85 19.88 1.83
C LEU A 472 18.61 21.20 2.06
N ASP A 473 18.92 21.98 1.00
CA ASP A 473 19.58 23.27 1.12
C ASP A 473 18.68 24.33 1.77
N GLU A 474 17.37 24.20 1.61
CA GLU A 474 16.40 25.06 2.28
C GLU A 474 16.10 24.56 3.70
N SER A 475 15.85 23.27 3.86
CA SER A 475 15.52 22.67 5.16
C SER A 475 16.64 22.84 6.19
N ILE A 476 17.91 22.80 5.76
CA ILE A 476 19.06 22.99 6.65
C ILE A 476 19.10 24.38 7.30
N LYS A 477 18.53 25.39 6.66
CA LYS A 477 18.51 26.78 7.19
C LYS A 477 17.71 26.88 8.49
N VAL A 478 16.61 26.14 8.59
CA VAL A 478 15.66 26.15 9.72
C VAL A 478 15.84 24.99 10.70
N ALA A 479 16.68 24.03 10.37
CA ALA A 479 16.87 22.79 11.14
C ALA A 479 17.59 23.02 12.47
N THR A 480 17.36 22.10 13.44
CA THR A 480 18.09 22.03 14.71
C THR A 480 19.55 21.60 14.50
N SER A 481 20.44 21.88 15.45
CA SER A 481 21.88 21.55 15.33
C SER A 481 22.13 20.07 15.02
N LYS A 482 21.34 19.15 15.58
CA LYS A 482 21.44 17.71 15.30
C LYS A 482 20.99 17.38 13.87
N ALA A 483 19.85 17.93 13.45
CA ALA A 483 19.31 17.73 12.11
C ALA A 483 20.24 18.35 11.05
N LYS A 484 20.82 19.54 11.31
CA LYS A 484 21.83 20.15 10.42
C LYS A 484 22.99 19.24 10.10
N LYS A 485 23.52 18.50 11.10
CA LYS A 485 24.61 17.55 10.87
C LYS A 485 24.18 16.44 9.90
N THR A 486 23.01 15.84 10.12
CA THR A 486 22.51 14.77 9.24
C THR A 486 22.25 15.29 7.83
N MET A 487 21.63 16.47 7.70
CA MET A 487 21.39 17.10 6.38
C MET A 487 22.69 17.44 5.65
N THR A 488 23.72 17.92 6.37
CA THR A 488 25.04 18.15 5.77
C THR A 488 25.66 16.86 5.24
N ASN A 489 25.56 15.76 6.00
CA ASN A 489 26.04 14.46 5.55
C ASN A 489 25.25 13.94 4.33
N ALA A 490 23.94 14.16 4.32
CA ALA A 490 23.07 13.80 3.19
C ALA A 490 23.44 14.58 1.93
N ILE A 491 23.65 15.90 2.03
CA ILE A 491 24.11 16.76 0.92
C ILE A 491 25.45 16.26 0.39
N ASN A 492 26.45 16.04 1.26
CA ASN A 492 27.77 15.52 0.86
C ASN A 492 27.66 14.14 0.17
N PHE A 493 26.76 13.27 0.65
CA PHE A 493 26.50 12.00 0.01
C PHE A 493 25.91 12.18 -1.39
N LEU A 494 24.89 13.02 -1.55
CA LEU A 494 24.26 13.32 -2.83
C LEU A 494 25.25 13.95 -3.83
N ASP A 495 26.11 14.87 -3.38
CA ASP A 495 27.22 15.41 -4.17
C ASP A 495 28.14 14.31 -4.69
N SER A 496 28.50 13.35 -3.82
CA SER A 496 29.41 12.24 -4.18
C SER A 496 28.85 11.36 -5.30
N ILE A 497 27.52 11.25 -5.40
CA ILE A 497 26.81 10.48 -6.44
C ILE A 497 26.22 11.38 -7.55
N LYS A 498 26.52 12.69 -7.52
CA LYS A 498 26.08 13.70 -8.51
C LYS A 498 24.56 13.75 -8.65
N LYS A 499 23.85 13.79 -7.53
CA LYS A 499 22.39 13.90 -7.47
C LYS A 499 21.94 15.22 -6.87
N PRO A 500 20.75 15.73 -7.22
CA PRO A 500 20.17 16.92 -6.58
C PRO A 500 20.02 16.73 -5.06
N HIS A 501 20.09 17.85 -4.32
CA HIS A 501 19.96 17.85 -2.85
C HIS A 501 18.50 17.70 -2.41
N LEU A 502 17.85 16.62 -2.86
CA LEU A 502 16.45 16.31 -2.53
C LEU A 502 16.39 15.05 -1.65
N ILE A 503 15.49 15.05 -0.69
CA ILE A 503 15.28 13.87 0.18
C ILE A 503 14.83 12.64 -0.63
N THR A 504 14.10 12.86 -1.72
CA THR A 504 13.64 11.81 -2.64
C THR A 504 14.80 11.06 -3.31
N GLU A 505 15.94 11.72 -3.55
CA GLU A 505 17.13 11.05 -4.11
C GLU A 505 17.74 10.05 -3.13
N ILE A 506 17.67 10.32 -1.82
CA ILE A 506 18.09 9.36 -0.78
C ILE A 506 17.22 8.11 -0.84
N GLY A 507 15.90 8.29 -0.92
CA GLY A 507 14.93 7.19 -1.06
C GLY A 507 15.19 6.34 -2.31
N LYS A 508 15.31 6.99 -3.47
CA LYS A 508 15.60 6.31 -4.75
C LYS A 508 16.92 5.54 -4.72
N GLU A 509 17.96 6.11 -4.11
CA GLU A 509 19.27 5.45 -4.02
C GLU A 509 19.24 4.25 -3.06
N ARG A 510 18.50 4.36 -1.95
CA ARG A 510 18.25 3.20 -1.08
C ARG A 510 17.55 2.07 -1.82
N ILE A 511 16.51 2.37 -2.60
CA ILE A 511 15.79 1.36 -3.38
C ILE A 511 16.73 0.69 -4.39
N ARG A 512 17.58 1.47 -5.11
CA ARG A 512 18.57 0.94 -6.04
C ARG A 512 19.58 0.01 -5.33
N SER A 513 20.10 0.44 -4.18
CA SER A 513 21.08 -0.31 -3.41
C SER A 513 20.49 -1.58 -2.81
N ALA A 514 19.30 -1.51 -2.21
CA ALA A 514 18.58 -2.66 -1.66
C ALA A 514 18.22 -3.68 -2.76
N GLY A 515 17.73 -3.21 -3.92
CA GLY A 515 17.44 -4.07 -5.05
C GLY A 515 18.66 -4.83 -5.56
N LYS A 516 19.81 -4.14 -5.72
CA LYS A 516 21.09 -4.78 -6.12
C LYS A 516 21.52 -5.83 -5.11
N GLN A 517 21.49 -5.50 -3.82
CA GLN A 517 21.88 -6.44 -2.75
C GLN A 517 20.97 -7.67 -2.73
N ALA A 518 19.65 -7.47 -2.83
CA ALA A 518 18.67 -8.56 -2.87
C ALA A 518 18.88 -9.46 -4.10
N LEU A 519 19.15 -8.87 -5.28
CA LEU A 519 19.43 -9.63 -6.50
C LEU A 519 20.68 -10.49 -6.38
N GLU A 520 21.76 -9.97 -5.77
CA GLU A 520 22.97 -10.73 -5.52
C GLU A 520 22.75 -11.90 -4.56
N GLU A 521 21.96 -11.67 -3.51
CA GLU A 521 21.59 -12.72 -2.56
C GLU A 521 20.70 -13.78 -3.22
N TYR A 522 19.74 -13.37 -4.03
CA TYR A 522 18.88 -14.25 -4.82
C TYR A 522 19.71 -15.16 -5.74
N LYS A 523 20.66 -14.58 -6.46
CA LYS A 523 21.58 -15.35 -7.32
C LYS A 523 22.41 -16.34 -6.51
N ARG A 524 22.99 -15.92 -5.36
CA ARG A 524 23.80 -16.81 -4.49
C ARG A 524 22.99 -18.01 -3.97
N LYS A 525 21.75 -17.80 -3.55
CA LYS A 525 20.89 -18.88 -3.04
C LYS A 525 20.54 -19.92 -4.13
N ARG A 526 20.52 -19.54 -5.41
CA ARG A 526 20.13 -20.41 -6.52
C ARG A 526 21.28 -21.04 -7.29
N ILE A 527 22.51 -20.56 -7.18
CA ILE A 527 23.70 -21.19 -7.78
C ILE A 527 23.83 -22.66 -7.36
N ASN A 528 23.37 -23.05 -6.17
CA ASN A 528 23.39 -24.41 -5.66
C ASN A 528 22.18 -25.27 -6.07
N LEU A 529 21.25 -24.74 -6.85
CA LEU A 529 19.99 -25.41 -7.25
C LEU A 529 19.91 -25.59 -8.77
N ILE A 530 21.06 -25.75 -9.46
CA ILE A 530 21.12 -25.85 -10.93
C ILE A 530 20.36 -27.10 -11.40
N THR A 531 19.09 -26.91 -11.72
CA THR A 531 18.36 -27.66 -12.73
C THR A 531 17.70 -26.63 -13.64
N ASN A 532 17.79 -26.84 -14.95
CA ASN A 532 17.33 -26.03 -16.07
C ASN A 532 15.86 -25.57 -15.97
N SER A 533 15.49 -24.75 -15.02
CA SER A 533 14.20 -24.07 -15.00
C SER A 533 14.44 -22.57 -15.22
N GLU A 534 13.68 -21.99 -16.12
CA GLU A 534 13.64 -20.57 -16.46
C GLU A 534 13.80 -19.70 -15.21
N TYR A 535 14.78 -18.81 -15.24
CA TYR A 535 15.00 -17.81 -14.20
C TYR A 535 13.73 -16.94 -14.12
N LYS A 536 12.88 -17.19 -13.15
CA LYS A 536 11.83 -16.22 -12.83
C LYS A 536 12.52 -14.90 -12.48
N THR A 537 12.28 -13.89 -13.26
CA THR A 537 12.90 -12.57 -13.13
C THR A 537 12.57 -11.98 -11.74
N PHE A 538 13.60 -11.58 -11.02
CA PHE A 538 13.49 -10.86 -9.75
C PHE A 538 13.39 -9.37 -10.11
N ASP A 539 12.20 -8.77 -9.92
CA ASP A 539 11.98 -7.35 -10.22
C ASP A 539 12.61 -6.49 -9.12
N ILE A 540 13.68 -5.77 -9.48
CA ILE A 540 14.34 -4.76 -8.65
C ILE A 540 14.13 -3.35 -9.18
N GLY A 541 13.36 -3.22 -10.24
CA GLY A 541 13.06 -1.96 -10.90
C GLY A 541 12.02 -1.14 -10.14
N PHE A 542 11.88 0.11 -10.56
CA PHE A 542 10.78 1.00 -10.19
C PHE A 542 10.65 2.13 -11.21
N ARG A 543 9.41 2.51 -11.53
CA ARG A 543 9.10 3.70 -12.33
C ARG A 543 9.07 4.91 -11.44
N VAL A 544 9.81 5.95 -11.80
CA VAL A 544 9.71 7.27 -11.16
C VAL A 544 8.68 8.09 -11.90
N LEU A 545 7.70 8.61 -11.14
CA LEU A 545 6.69 9.54 -11.63
C LEU A 545 6.77 10.81 -10.81
N LYS A 546 6.51 11.96 -11.44
CA LYS A 546 6.53 13.27 -10.76
C LYS A 546 5.17 13.92 -10.86
N LEU A 547 4.65 14.36 -9.73
CA LEU A 547 3.42 15.15 -9.69
C LEU A 547 3.68 16.50 -10.38
N ASP A 548 2.81 16.84 -11.30
CA ASP A 548 2.86 18.12 -12.02
C ASP A 548 1.43 18.60 -12.33
N SER A 549 1.30 19.83 -12.76
CA SER A 549 0.03 20.36 -13.27
C SER A 549 -0.44 19.55 -14.49
N SER A 550 -1.76 19.55 -14.72
CA SER A 550 -2.36 18.90 -15.91
C SER A 550 -1.57 19.23 -17.18
N ASN A 551 -1.49 18.26 -18.09
CA ASN A 551 -0.84 18.45 -19.39
C ASN A 551 -1.61 19.38 -20.32
N MET A 552 -2.83 19.77 -19.93
CA MET A 552 -3.69 20.67 -20.70
C MET A 552 -3.50 22.12 -20.28
N GLU A 553 -3.62 23.06 -21.22
CA GLU A 553 -3.65 24.48 -20.91
C GLU A 553 -4.89 24.85 -20.08
N ASP A 554 -4.70 25.72 -19.08
CA ASP A 554 -5.82 26.26 -18.29
C ASP A 554 -6.60 27.26 -19.18
N ILE A 555 -7.74 26.85 -19.69
CA ILE A 555 -8.59 27.72 -20.51
C ILE A 555 -9.50 28.53 -19.59
N TYR A 556 -9.04 29.68 -19.11
CA TYR A 556 -9.91 30.69 -18.48
C TYR A 556 -10.56 31.56 -19.57
N TYR A 557 -11.84 31.33 -19.81
CA TYR A 557 -12.63 32.23 -20.66
C TYR A 557 -13.12 33.43 -19.84
N SER A 558 -12.42 34.58 -19.95
CA SER A 558 -13.02 35.85 -19.61
C SER A 558 -13.82 36.36 -20.81
N PRO A 559 -15.15 36.59 -20.68
CA PRO A 559 -15.97 37.04 -21.81
C PRO A 559 -15.51 38.35 -22.47
N ALA A 560 -14.65 39.11 -21.80
CA ALA A 560 -14.12 40.40 -22.30
C ALA A 560 -12.90 40.24 -23.25
N GLU A 561 -12.32 39.08 -23.40
CA GLU A 561 -11.07 38.85 -24.19
C GLU A 561 -11.32 38.15 -25.54
N TYR A 562 -12.59 38.03 -25.98
CA TYR A 562 -12.92 37.44 -27.26
C TYR A 562 -12.56 38.37 -28.43
N ASN A 563 -11.50 38.02 -29.10
CA ASN A 563 -11.12 38.59 -30.40
C ASN A 563 -11.19 37.46 -31.45
N GLN A 564 -11.78 37.72 -32.63
CA GLN A 564 -11.99 36.75 -33.69
C GLN A 564 -10.67 36.04 -34.15
N GLN A 565 -9.52 36.72 -33.95
CA GLN A 565 -8.19 36.14 -34.18
C GLN A 565 -7.73 35.18 -33.07
N THR A 566 -8.18 35.35 -31.83
CA THR A 566 -7.89 34.43 -30.72
C THR A 566 -8.71 33.12 -30.79
N LEU A 567 -9.85 33.15 -31.48
CA LEU A 567 -10.67 31.94 -31.71
C LEU A 567 -9.96 30.92 -32.63
N PHE A 568 -9.22 31.41 -33.63
CA PHE A 568 -8.48 30.56 -34.60
C PHE A 568 -7.04 30.20 -34.16
N ALA A 569 -6.49 30.88 -33.14
CA ALA A 569 -5.15 30.63 -32.63
C ALA A 569 -5.08 29.57 -31.52
N LYS A 570 -6.22 29.10 -30.99
CA LYS A 570 -6.30 28.13 -29.86
C LYS A 570 -6.74 26.72 -30.32
N THR A 571 -6.04 26.17 -31.32
CA THR A 571 -6.22 24.78 -31.73
C THR A 571 -5.47 23.80 -30.84
N GLU A 572 -4.48 24.24 -30.06
CA GLU A 572 -3.73 23.35 -29.19
C GLU A 572 -4.12 23.55 -27.72
N SER A 573 -4.69 22.51 -27.14
CA SER A 573 -5.06 22.43 -25.72
C SER A 573 -3.98 21.81 -24.84
N VAL A 574 -2.89 21.31 -25.43
CA VAL A 574 -1.77 20.65 -24.75
C VAL A 574 -0.64 21.65 -24.53
N LYS A 575 -0.06 21.68 -23.32
CA LYS A 575 1.09 22.52 -22.98
C LYS A 575 2.29 22.14 -23.85
N SER A 576 3.06 23.15 -24.31
CA SER A 576 4.15 22.98 -25.28
C SER A 576 5.34 22.16 -24.77
N ASP A 577 5.51 22.02 -23.47
CA ASP A 577 6.58 21.25 -22.81
C ASP A 577 6.19 19.81 -22.48
N ARG A 578 5.04 19.34 -22.97
CA ARG A 578 4.51 17.98 -22.72
C ARG A 578 4.81 17.04 -23.88
N THR A 579 5.17 15.82 -23.51
CA THR A 579 5.42 14.71 -24.45
C THR A 579 4.19 13.83 -24.64
N SER A 580 4.17 13.01 -25.69
CA SER A 580 3.13 11.99 -25.89
C SER A 580 3.04 11.00 -24.72
N GLU A 581 4.17 10.71 -24.06
CA GLU A 581 4.18 9.83 -22.88
C GLU A 581 3.56 10.50 -21.66
N ASP A 582 3.74 11.81 -21.46
CA ASP A 582 3.05 12.58 -20.42
C ASP A 582 1.53 12.50 -20.59
N LEU A 583 1.06 12.66 -21.83
CA LEU A 583 -0.36 12.54 -22.17
C LEU A 583 -0.88 11.13 -21.90
N LEU A 584 -0.11 10.11 -22.27
CA LEU A 584 -0.47 8.72 -22.04
C LEU A 584 -0.70 8.42 -20.54
N PHE A 585 0.22 8.85 -19.68
CA PHE A 585 0.10 8.62 -18.24
C PHE A 585 -1.11 9.35 -17.64
N GLN A 586 -1.41 10.55 -18.09
CA GLN A 586 -2.63 11.26 -17.65
C GLN A 586 -3.90 10.52 -18.11
N VAL A 587 -3.94 10.05 -19.35
CA VAL A 587 -5.06 9.25 -19.89
C VAL A 587 -5.21 7.93 -19.14
N MET A 588 -4.10 7.27 -18.79
CA MET A 588 -4.12 6.05 -17.98
C MET A 588 -4.78 6.27 -16.62
N LEU A 589 -4.46 7.37 -15.94
CA LEU A 589 -5.08 7.75 -14.68
C LEU A 589 -6.59 7.96 -14.83
N GLU A 590 -7.03 8.65 -15.88
CA GLU A 590 -8.43 8.97 -16.09
C GLU A 590 -9.28 7.78 -16.52
N LEU A 591 -8.71 6.86 -17.31
CA LEU A 591 -9.39 5.66 -17.79
C LEU A 591 -9.20 4.44 -16.89
N GLY A 592 -8.49 4.57 -15.76
CA GLY A 592 -8.30 3.50 -14.77
C GLY A 592 -7.32 2.41 -15.18
N ALA A 593 -6.43 2.67 -16.16
CA ALA A 593 -5.30 1.80 -16.48
C ALA A 593 -4.21 1.96 -15.43
N THR A 594 -3.77 0.86 -14.81
CA THR A 594 -2.76 0.95 -13.75
C THR A 594 -1.40 1.40 -14.29
N LEU A 595 -0.72 2.26 -13.53
CA LEU A 595 0.54 2.89 -13.94
C LEU A 595 1.72 1.91 -14.02
N ASP A 596 1.55 0.71 -13.50
CA ASP A 596 2.48 -0.43 -13.63
C ASP A 596 2.19 -1.33 -14.84
N SER A 597 1.16 -1.00 -15.64
CA SER A 597 0.80 -1.76 -16.84
C SER A 597 1.94 -1.78 -17.85
N LYS A 598 2.03 -2.89 -18.60
CA LYS A 598 2.93 -2.99 -19.76
C LYS A 598 2.48 -2.02 -20.84
N ILE A 599 3.42 -1.24 -21.36
CA ILE A 599 3.22 -0.30 -22.45
C ILE A 599 4.05 -0.79 -23.63
N GLU A 600 3.39 -1.04 -24.76
CA GLU A 600 4.04 -1.41 -26.02
C GLU A 600 3.91 -0.24 -26.97
N GLN A 601 5.05 0.19 -27.54
CA GLN A 601 5.08 1.19 -28.59
C GLN A 601 5.12 0.49 -29.94
N ILE A 602 4.19 0.82 -30.83
CA ILE A 602 4.04 0.26 -32.15
C ILE A 602 4.09 1.41 -33.15
N GLU A 603 4.90 1.28 -34.19
CA GLU A 603 4.91 2.25 -35.26
C GLU A 603 4.00 1.80 -36.41
N ILE A 604 3.02 2.63 -36.76
CA ILE A 604 2.15 2.40 -37.92
C ILE A 604 2.18 3.63 -38.83
N LYS A 605 2.69 3.49 -40.04
CA LYS A 605 2.83 4.56 -41.04
C LYS A 605 3.57 5.80 -40.50
N GLY A 606 4.61 5.61 -39.73
CA GLY A 606 5.39 6.68 -39.13
C GLY A 606 4.69 7.38 -37.97
N LYS A 607 3.59 6.83 -37.41
CA LYS A 607 2.91 7.32 -36.23
C LYS A 607 3.15 6.37 -35.05
N THR A 608 3.39 6.95 -33.90
CA THR A 608 3.61 6.20 -32.67
C THR A 608 2.28 5.86 -31.99
N ILE A 609 2.04 4.56 -31.78
CA ILE A 609 0.84 4.04 -31.14
C ILE A 609 1.27 3.36 -29.85
N TYR A 610 0.64 3.77 -28.77
CA TYR A 610 0.82 3.18 -27.44
C TYR A 610 -0.27 2.15 -27.17
N ASN A 611 0.12 0.90 -26.94
CA ASN A 611 -0.77 -0.17 -26.51
C ASN A 611 -0.50 -0.51 -25.04
N VAL A 612 -1.47 -0.24 -24.18
CA VAL A 612 -1.38 -0.42 -22.73
C VAL A 612 -2.23 -1.61 -22.32
N ALA A 613 -1.66 -2.48 -21.47
CA ALA A 613 -2.31 -3.64 -20.88
C ALA A 613 -3.03 -4.53 -21.93
N THR A 614 -2.35 -4.85 -23.01
CA THR A 614 -2.84 -5.74 -24.08
C THR A 614 -4.22 -5.33 -24.59
N ASN A 615 -4.31 -4.19 -25.28
CA ASN A 615 -5.51 -3.62 -25.87
C ASN A 615 -6.56 -3.09 -24.87
N TYR A 616 -6.21 -2.88 -23.60
CA TYR A 616 -7.09 -2.15 -22.70
C TYR A 616 -7.22 -0.68 -23.14
N LEU A 617 -6.10 -0.03 -23.42
CA LEU A 617 -6.01 1.33 -23.96
C LEU A 617 -5.05 1.35 -25.12
N VAL A 618 -5.52 1.86 -26.26
CA VAL A 618 -4.65 2.18 -27.40
C VAL A 618 -4.74 3.67 -27.69
N ALA A 619 -3.60 4.37 -27.71
CA ALA A 619 -3.55 5.81 -27.89
C ALA A 619 -2.57 6.22 -28.99
N CYS A 620 -2.93 7.26 -29.73
CA CYS A 620 -2.05 7.93 -30.69
C CYS A 620 -2.17 9.45 -30.53
N PHE A 621 -1.05 10.11 -30.22
CA PHE A 621 -1.00 11.55 -29.95
C PHE A 621 -0.23 12.33 -31.02
N ASP A 622 0.20 11.68 -32.09
CA ASP A 622 0.89 12.28 -33.22
C ASP A 622 -0.07 13.13 -34.07
N ASN A 623 0.44 14.15 -34.72
CA ASN A 623 -0.34 14.99 -35.64
C ASN A 623 -0.61 14.30 -36.99
N GLU A 624 -1.58 14.79 -37.74
CA GLU A 624 -1.91 14.31 -39.10
C GLU A 624 -2.20 12.80 -39.16
N ILE A 625 -3.14 12.35 -38.35
CA ILE A 625 -3.62 10.95 -38.32
C ILE A 625 -4.66 10.79 -39.43
N ASP A 626 -4.40 9.84 -40.36
CA ASP A 626 -5.29 9.50 -41.48
C ASP A 626 -6.22 8.29 -41.15
N ASP A 627 -7.21 8.06 -41.99
CA ASP A 627 -8.17 6.93 -41.88
C ASP A 627 -7.49 5.57 -41.78
N SER A 628 -6.30 5.43 -42.33
CA SER A 628 -5.58 4.17 -42.32
C SER A 628 -4.97 3.84 -40.97
N VAL A 629 -4.47 4.84 -40.24
CA VAL A 629 -4.00 4.70 -38.85
C VAL A 629 -5.19 4.42 -37.93
N VAL A 630 -6.29 5.17 -38.08
CA VAL A 630 -7.54 4.93 -37.35
C VAL A 630 -8.06 3.50 -37.57
N THR A 631 -8.05 3.03 -38.84
CA THR A 631 -8.48 1.67 -39.17
C THR A 631 -7.55 0.61 -38.55
N ALA A 632 -6.25 0.85 -38.54
CA ALA A 632 -5.29 -0.08 -37.92
C ALA A 632 -5.54 -0.20 -36.41
N ILE A 633 -5.75 0.92 -35.72
CA ILE A 633 -6.10 0.93 -34.28
C ILE A 633 -7.46 0.26 -34.02
N ALA A 634 -8.49 0.54 -34.83
CA ALA A 634 -9.78 -0.10 -34.69
C ALA A 634 -9.73 -1.64 -34.87
N LYS A 635 -8.86 -2.14 -35.77
CA LYS A 635 -8.63 -3.58 -35.96
C LYS A 635 -7.92 -4.26 -34.76
N MET A 636 -7.24 -3.51 -33.89
CA MET A 636 -6.70 -4.04 -32.63
C MET A 636 -7.79 -4.32 -31.60
N GLN A 637 -9.01 -3.81 -31.82
CA GLN A 637 -10.19 -3.96 -30.96
C GLN A 637 -9.89 -3.58 -29.49
N PRO A 638 -9.40 -2.37 -29.24
CA PRO A 638 -9.11 -1.95 -27.86
C PRO A 638 -10.42 -1.69 -27.09
N GLN A 639 -10.35 -1.74 -25.74
CA GLN A 639 -11.46 -1.29 -24.90
C GLN A 639 -11.63 0.22 -24.96
N TYR A 640 -10.51 0.97 -24.94
CA TYR A 640 -10.46 2.42 -25.11
C TYR A 640 -9.51 2.79 -26.27
N ALA A 641 -9.93 3.70 -27.10
CA ALA A 641 -9.08 4.32 -28.13
C ALA A 641 -9.04 5.83 -27.91
N VAL A 642 -7.84 6.42 -27.78
CA VAL A 642 -7.66 7.84 -27.44
C VAL A 642 -6.79 8.53 -28.47
N PHE A 643 -7.24 9.72 -28.89
CA PHE A 643 -6.55 10.58 -29.85
C PHE A 643 -6.55 12.04 -29.36
N ARG A 644 -5.69 12.88 -29.96
CA ARG A 644 -5.83 14.33 -29.77
C ARG A 644 -6.86 14.85 -30.76
N ASP A 645 -7.70 15.79 -30.30
CA ASP A 645 -8.72 16.43 -31.16
C ASP A 645 -8.07 17.16 -32.35
N SER A 646 -6.94 17.85 -32.12
CA SER A 646 -6.14 18.56 -33.12
C SER A 646 -5.33 17.65 -34.05
N SER A 647 -5.30 16.33 -33.84
CA SER A 647 -4.41 15.39 -34.53
C SER A 647 -4.96 14.82 -35.84
N MET A 648 -6.25 15.01 -36.13
CA MET A 648 -6.87 14.47 -37.33
C MET A 648 -6.39 15.22 -38.58
N ALA A 649 -6.05 14.48 -39.62
CA ALA A 649 -5.45 15.05 -40.83
C ALA A 649 -6.39 16.00 -41.58
N ASP A 650 -7.69 15.70 -41.58
CA ASP A 650 -8.74 16.47 -42.24
C ASP A 650 -10.14 16.18 -41.69
N ASP A 651 -11.12 17.01 -42.11
CA ASP A 651 -12.55 16.86 -41.74
C ASP A 651 -13.15 15.52 -42.22
N SER A 652 -12.59 14.92 -43.24
CA SER A 652 -13.01 13.60 -43.77
C SER A 652 -12.67 12.53 -42.74
N THR A 653 -11.46 12.55 -42.22
CA THR A 653 -11.03 11.62 -41.14
C THR A 653 -11.87 11.76 -39.91
N VAL A 654 -12.22 12.99 -39.50
CA VAL A 654 -13.13 13.22 -38.36
C VAL A 654 -14.52 12.62 -38.62
N THR A 655 -15.03 12.75 -39.84
CA THR A 655 -16.35 12.21 -40.22
C THR A 655 -16.34 10.69 -40.28
N ASN A 656 -15.26 10.09 -40.85
CA ASN A 656 -15.13 8.65 -41.01
C ASN A 656 -14.80 7.91 -39.72
N PHE A 657 -14.25 8.59 -38.75
CA PHE A 657 -13.74 8.03 -37.49
C PHE A 657 -14.77 7.12 -36.80
N GLU A 658 -15.96 7.64 -36.54
CA GLU A 658 -17.02 6.86 -35.90
C GLU A 658 -17.46 5.65 -36.74
N GLN A 659 -17.50 5.82 -38.06
CA GLN A 659 -17.90 4.75 -38.98
C GLN A 659 -16.85 3.64 -39.02
N ILE A 660 -15.55 3.98 -38.95
CA ILE A 660 -14.43 3.02 -38.91
C ILE A 660 -14.55 2.18 -37.61
N PHE A 661 -14.70 2.82 -36.46
CA PHE A 661 -14.85 2.09 -35.19
C PHE A 661 -16.14 1.25 -35.15
N LYS A 662 -17.28 1.77 -35.61
CA LYS A 662 -18.52 0.98 -35.74
C LYS A 662 -18.34 -0.27 -36.60
N THR A 663 -17.52 -0.19 -37.64
CA THR A 663 -17.28 -1.30 -38.60
C THR A 663 -16.33 -2.34 -38.03
N TYR A 664 -15.20 -1.93 -37.43
CA TYR A 664 -14.12 -2.83 -37.04
C TYR A 664 -14.08 -3.15 -35.54
N SER A 665 -14.61 -2.26 -34.70
CA SER A 665 -14.59 -2.43 -33.22
C SER A 665 -15.78 -1.70 -32.55
N PRO A 666 -17.01 -2.20 -32.71
CA PRO A 666 -18.21 -1.52 -32.24
C PRO A 666 -18.30 -1.39 -30.70
N ASN A 667 -17.50 -2.15 -29.96
CA ASN A 667 -17.46 -2.12 -28.48
C ASN A 667 -16.39 -1.17 -27.93
N THR A 668 -15.52 -0.60 -28.78
CA THR A 668 -14.48 0.33 -28.34
C THR A 668 -15.09 1.66 -27.92
N VAL A 669 -14.72 2.13 -26.74
CA VAL A 669 -15.02 3.49 -26.28
C VAL A 669 -13.96 4.44 -26.83
N THR A 670 -14.35 5.32 -27.71
CA THR A 670 -13.45 6.32 -28.32
C THR A 670 -13.51 7.63 -27.53
N LYS A 671 -12.34 8.20 -27.25
CA LYS A 671 -12.19 9.48 -26.55
C LYS A 671 -11.18 10.38 -27.27
N VAL A 672 -11.31 11.71 -27.07
CA VAL A 672 -10.34 12.70 -27.51
C VAL A 672 -9.87 13.55 -26.34
N LEU A 673 -8.62 14.08 -26.47
CA LEU A 673 -8.04 15.05 -25.54
C LEU A 673 -8.43 16.48 -25.91
#